data_37337e7e18e05f80180ab763ad9b6f1a
#
_entry.id   37337e7e18e05f80180ab763ad9b6f1a
#
_cell.length_a   1.000
_cell.length_b   1.000
_cell.length_c   1.000
_cell.angle_alpha   90.00
_cell.angle_beta   90.00
_cell.angle_gamma   90.00
#
_symmetry.space_group_name_H-M   'P 1'
#
loop_
_entity.id
_entity.type
_entity.pdbx_description
1 polymer ?
#
loop_
_entity_poly.entity_id
_entity_poly.type
_entity_poly.pdbx_seq_one_letter_code
_entity_poly.pdbx_strand_id
1 'polypeptide(L)'
;MCLLMAVPLPSNANSTDTEVSNTPPNCNAQRDNWTVGLVFCTEGASQGYTLFSPIPSNTTYLIDGKGRLVHQWTSPGEHRPALSAYLLPDGDLLRTANNAQNAVGNFSGGGTSGKVERISWNGTLEWSWTYDDTLHISHHDIEPMPNGNLLMIAWEEKSEEEALQAGRNPAIASDSPGGLNNVWPDHIIEVKPVGTNGAEIVWKWHAWDHLVQDYDETKDNYGVVGDHPELLDVNYIGGTGNAAGRADWMHCNGIDYNSVLDQIALSCRSMNEVYIIDHSTTTEEAAGHTGGVSGKGGDILYRWGNPQVYDKGLSSDQQLFAQHDVQWIEQGHPEEGQLIVFNNGNGRYPAFSSVDIIRPPIENGTYTLASNGTYGPNQPAWTWDQGEAMYSGSISGAQALANGNVLVTHGTLGTLYEVNDAGEVVWEYIGPVGPNGSYTQGEPVPAGNRVGTTANAIFKATHYPATYPAFQFRALSGDDYIETWVDACPDEEAIHWDSNGDGCIDDTDGDGVLDPFDLCMFGSDTVDVDNDGVPDACDDFIDSDGDGVENHEDLCEGADDSLDEDTDGVPDGCDELIDSDNDGVENDNDTCPGQDDGIDVDGDNIPDGCDDLIDSDGDGVPDSEDRCVGADDTMDIDNDGVPDGCDDRSNGDQHNMTADNETSDDGYEMIWDNCKWSVTISEYQCWMDDWD
;
A
#
# COMPACT_ATOMS: atom_id res chain seq x y z
N MET A 1 40.89 -33.63 -29.28
CA MET A 1 41.10 -32.61 -30.31
C MET A 1 39.85 -32.65 -31.16
N CYS A 2 38.81 -31.90 -30.71
CA CYS A 2 37.56 -31.68 -31.45
C CYS A 2 37.34 -30.16 -31.48
N LEU A 3 37.40 -29.61 -32.70
CA LEU A 3 37.13 -28.20 -32.96
C LEU A 3 35.64 -27.92 -32.76
N LEU A 4 35.31 -27.00 -31.86
CA LEU A 4 34.01 -26.34 -31.82
C LEU A 4 34.07 -25.13 -32.77
N MET A 5 33.30 -25.21 -33.84
CA MET A 5 33.00 -24.03 -34.67
C MET A 5 31.95 -23.18 -33.99
N ALA A 6 32.29 -21.93 -33.69
CA ALA A 6 31.36 -20.92 -33.25
C ALA A 6 30.59 -20.38 -34.45
N VAL A 7 29.27 -20.47 -34.42
CA VAL A 7 28.36 -19.81 -35.36
C VAL A 7 28.03 -18.42 -34.77
N PRO A 8 28.15 -17.32 -35.50
CA PRO A 8 27.75 -16.00 -35.00
C PRO A 8 26.23 -15.88 -35.02
N LEU A 9 25.67 -15.47 -33.89
CA LEU A 9 24.28 -15.06 -33.76
C LEU A 9 24.06 -13.70 -34.45
N PRO A 10 22.94 -13.49 -35.14
CA PRO A 10 22.61 -12.21 -35.72
C PRO A 10 22.22 -11.21 -34.63
N SER A 11 22.87 -10.06 -34.67
CA SER A 11 22.52 -8.87 -33.91
C SER A 11 21.29 -8.18 -34.48
N ASN A 12 20.46 -7.64 -33.59
CA ASN A 12 19.39 -6.67 -33.80
C ASN A 12 18.02 -7.22 -34.21
N ALA A 13 17.22 -7.51 -33.19
CA ALA A 13 15.82 -7.12 -33.18
C ALA A 13 15.66 -6.09 -32.03
N ASN A 14 15.29 -4.87 -32.35
CA ASN A 14 14.71 -3.94 -31.39
C ASN A 14 13.42 -4.56 -30.89
N SER A 15 13.46 -5.20 -29.73
CA SER A 15 12.27 -5.36 -28.92
C SER A 15 12.03 -4.00 -28.30
N THR A 16 11.04 -3.29 -28.76
CA THR A 16 10.33 -2.33 -27.91
C THR A 16 9.72 -3.17 -26.80
N ASP A 17 10.47 -3.37 -25.72
CA ASP A 17 9.89 -3.72 -24.44
C ASP A 17 8.98 -2.52 -24.10
N THR A 18 7.69 -2.69 -24.35
CA THR A 18 6.70 -1.94 -23.63
C THR A 18 6.91 -2.37 -22.17
N GLU A 19 7.66 -1.59 -21.40
CA GLU A 19 7.59 -1.66 -19.96
C GLU A 19 6.10 -1.55 -19.63
N VAL A 20 5.54 -2.63 -19.08
CA VAL A 20 4.24 -2.57 -18.45
C VAL A 20 4.46 -1.57 -17.33
N SER A 21 3.92 -0.38 -17.49
CA SER A 21 3.97 0.68 -16.49
C SER A 21 3.40 0.11 -15.19
N ASN A 22 4.26 -0.22 -14.25
CA ASN A 22 3.91 -0.57 -12.87
C ASN A 22 3.59 0.70 -12.06
N THR A 23 3.03 1.72 -12.69
CA THR A 23 2.48 2.84 -11.96
C THR A 23 1.29 2.34 -11.16
N PRO A 24 1.28 2.56 -9.83
CA PRO A 24 0.11 2.26 -9.02
C PRO A 24 -1.11 2.91 -9.63
N PRO A 25 -2.27 2.28 -9.57
CA PRO A 25 -3.50 2.98 -9.91
C PRO A 25 -3.56 4.25 -9.04
N ASN A 26 -3.94 5.37 -9.65
CA ASN A 26 -4.19 6.61 -8.91
C ASN A 26 -5.37 6.35 -7.96
N CYS A 27 -5.04 5.90 -6.75
CA CYS A 27 -5.98 5.54 -5.70
C CYS A 27 -6.15 6.73 -4.75
N ASN A 28 -6.67 7.84 -5.21
CA ASN A 28 -6.98 9.01 -4.38
C ASN A 28 -8.46 9.37 -4.53
N ALA A 29 -9.35 8.39 -4.38
CA ALA A 29 -10.77 8.64 -4.52
C ALA A 29 -11.55 8.14 -3.32
N GLN A 30 -12.23 9.05 -2.63
CA GLN A 30 -13.42 8.72 -1.86
C GLN A 30 -14.63 8.89 -2.78
N ARG A 31 -15.41 7.84 -2.94
CA ARG A 31 -16.57 7.81 -3.83
C ARG A 31 -17.85 7.92 -2.99
N ASP A 32 -18.23 9.14 -2.66
CA ASP A 32 -19.24 9.47 -1.66
C ASP A 32 -20.65 8.88 -1.92
N ASN A 33 -20.94 8.48 -3.14
CA ASN A 33 -22.26 7.94 -3.52
C ASN A 33 -22.25 6.45 -3.88
N TRP A 34 -21.09 5.79 -3.80
CA TRP A 34 -20.99 4.37 -4.11
C TRP A 34 -21.47 3.53 -2.94
N THR A 35 -22.28 2.53 -3.25
CA THR A 35 -22.89 1.63 -2.24
C THR A 35 -22.32 0.24 -2.29
N VAL A 36 -21.64 -0.13 -3.39
CA VAL A 36 -20.97 -1.41 -3.64
C VAL A 36 -19.71 -1.20 -4.49
N GLY A 37 -18.87 -2.21 -4.62
CA GLY A 37 -17.59 -2.11 -5.30
C GLY A 37 -16.55 -1.35 -4.48
N LEU A 38 -15.61 -0.69 -5.13
CA LEU A 38 -14.56 0.11 -4.48
C LEU A 38 -15.11 1.46 -4.02
N VAL A 39 -15.23 1.66 -2.71
CA VAL A 39 -15.76 2.89 -2.13
C VAL A 39 -14.67 3.82 -1.59
N PHE A 40 -13.50 3.29 -1.29
CA PHE A 40 -12.38 4.08 -0.80
C PHE A 40 -11.03 3.47 -1.18
N CYS A 41 -10.07 4.31 -1.58
CA CYS A 41 -8.70 3.89 -1.87
C CYS A 41 -7.71 5.05 -1.70
N THR A 42 -6.52 4.76 -1.17
CA THR A 42 -5.38 5.67 -1.05
C THR A 42 -4.12 5.06 -1.66
N GLU A 43 -3.08 5.84 -1.86
CA GLU A 43 -1.76 5.37 -2.34
C GLU A 43 -1.11 4.33 -1.43
N GLY A 44 -1.57 4.19 -0.18
CA GLY A 44 -1.09 3.19 0.77
C GLY A 44 -1.61 1.77 0.54
N ALA A 45 -2.56 1.58 -0.37
CA ALA A 45 -3.13 0.27 -0.67
C ALA A 45 -2.14 -0.66 -1.38
N SER A 46 -2.22 -1.97 -1.07
CA SER A 46 -1.39 -3.01 -1.69
C SER A 46 -1.68 -3.16 -3.17
N GLN A 47 -0.60 -3.42 -3.92
CA GLN A 47 -0.72 -3.76 -5.34
C GLN A 47 -0.91 -5.25 -5.51
N GLY A 48 -1.87 -5.62 -6.33
CA GLY A 48 -2.16 -7.02 -6.63
C GLY A 48 -3.63 -7.24 -6.87
N TYR A 49 -4.10 -8.43 -6.52
CA TYR A 49 -5.45 -8.89 -6.85
C TYR A 49 -6.07 -9.55 -5.64
N THR A 50 -7.36 -9.31 -5.43
CA THR A 50 -8.11 -9.87 -4.31
C THR A 50 -9.12 -10.89 -4.81
N LEU A 51 -9.02 -12.11 -4.29
CA LEU A 51 -9.92 -13.24 -4.56
C LEU A 51 -10.97 -13.32 -3.46
N PHE A 52 -12.24 -13.44 -3.84
CA PHE A 52 -13.33 -13.67 -2.89
C PHE A 52 -14.49 -14.46 -3.49
N SER A 53 -15.22 -15.17 -2.64
CA SER A 53 -16.38 -15.98 -3.01
C SER A 53 -17.60 -15.52 -2.21
N PRO A 54 -18.55 -14.79 -2.79
CA PRO A 54 -19.80 -14.45 -2.11
C PRO A 54 -20.60 -15.71 -1.79
N ILE A 55 -20.97 -15.89 -0.53
CA ILE A 55 -21.69 -17.10 -0.06
C ILE A 55 -22.97 -17.40 -0.86
N PRO A 56 -23.76 -16.39 -1.29
CA PRO A 56 -24.97 -16.63 -2.06
C PRO A 56 -24.75 -16.97 -3.55
N SER A 57 -23.53 -16.78 -4.08
CA SER A 57 -23.18 -16.98 -5.49
C SER A 57 -22.57 -18.36 -5.74
N ASN A 58 -22.56 -18.84 -6.97
CA ASN A 58 -21.77 -20.00 -7.42
C ASN A 58 -20.49 -19.60 -8.15
N THR A 59 -20.15 -18.33 -8.14
CA THR A 59 -18.99 -17.72 -8.81
C THR A 59 -18.01 -17.17 -7.77
N THR A 60 -16.73 -17.37 -8.04
CA THR A 60 -15.59 -16.78 -7.32
C THR A 60 -14.99 -15.69 -8.21
N TYR A 61 -14.64 -14.56 -7.65
CA TYR A 61 -14.18 -13.38 -8.35
C TYR A 61 -12.76 -13.01 -7.97
N LEU A 62 -11.99 -12.52 -8.94
CA LEU A 62 -10.68 -11.90 -8.78
C LEU A 62 -10.78 -10.46 -9.26
N ILE A 63 -10.49 -9.50 -8.38
CA ILE A 63 -10.52 -8.08 -8.68
C ILE A 63 -9.13 -7.46 -8.53
N ASP A 64 -8.90 -6.35 -9.22
CA ASP A 64 -7.71 -5.52 -9.03
C ASP A 64 -7.88 -4.50 -7.88
N GLY A 65 -6.83 -3.71 -7.60
CA GLY A 65 -6.86 -2.68 -6.57
C GLY A 65 -7.87 -1.55 -6.82
N LYS A 66 -8.34 -1.39 -8.07
CA LYS A 66 -9.42 -0.44 -8.44
C LYS A 66 -10.82 -1.04 -8.30
N GLY A 67 -10.93 -2.29 -7.84
CA GLY A 67 -12.21 -3.00 -7.71
C GLY A 67 -12.74 -3.57 -9.03
N ARG A 68 -11.96 -3.52 -10.13
CA ARG A 68 -12.39 -4.00 -11.44
C ARG A 68 -12.24 -5.50 -11.53
N LEU A 69 -13.17 -6.16 -12.22
CA LEU A 69 -13.15 -7.59 -12.45
C LEU A 69 -12.00 -7.97 -13.38
N VAL A 70 -11.07 -8.77 -12.86
CA VAL A 70 -9.94 -9.33 -13.61
C VAL A 70 -10.25 -10.72 -14.14
N HIS A 71 -10.90 -11.53 -13.31
CA HIS A 71 -11.28 -12.89 -13.68
C HIS A 71 -12.39 -13.43 -12.78
N GLN A 72 -13.12 -14.44 -13.30
CA GLN A 72 -14.14 -15.13 -12.51
C GLN A 72 -14.22 -16.62 -12.87
N TRP A 73 -14.56 -17.42 -11.87
CA TRP A 73 -14.78 -18.87 -12.02
C TRP A 73 -16.19 -19.22 -11.55
N THR A 74 -17.04 -19.68 -12.44
CA THR A 74 -18.33 -20.21 -12.08
C THR A 74 -18.23 -21.74 -11.95
N SER A 75 -18.78 -22.32 -10.87
CA SER A 75 -18.76 -23.76 -10.68
C SER A 75 -19.46 -24.49 -11.81
N PRO A 76 -18.78 -25.39 -12.53
CA PRO A 76 -19.41 -26.20 -13.59
C PRO A 76 -20.54 -27.11 -13.08
N GLY A 77 -20.54 -27.44 -11.78
CA GLY A 77 -21.57 -28.22 -11.12
C GLY A 77 -22.67 -27.37 -10.45
N GLU A 78 -22.67 -26.04 -10.65
CA GLU A 78 -23.58 -25.09 -10.01
C GLU A 78 -23.54 -25.11 -8.47
N HIS A 79 -22.47 -25.65 -7.88
CA HIS A 79 -22.28 -25.62 -6.44
C HIS A 79 -21.91 -24.22 -5.96
N ARG A 80 -22.62 -23.73 -4.96
CA ARG A 80 -22.19 -22.53 -4.22
C ARG A 80 -20.86 -22.82 -3.51
N PRO A 81 -19.98 -21.81 -3.29
CA PRO A 81 -18.84 -21.99 -2.44
C PRO A 81 -19.32 -22.47 -1.07
N ALA A 82 -18.58 -23.40 -0.49
CA ALA A 82 -18.88 -23.78 0.88
C ALA A 82 -18.36 -22.72 1.83
N LEU A 83 -17.16 -22.19 1.62
CA LEU A 83 -16.70 -20.96 2.31
C LEU A 83 -15.35 -20.48 1.77
N SER A 84 -14.34 -21.32 1.58
CA SER A 84 -12.98 -20.91 1.22
C SER A 84 -12.63 -21.17 -0.25
N ALA A 85 -11.75 -20.32 -0.78
CA ALA A 85 -11.23 -20.42 -2.13
C ALA A 85 -9.80 -19.88 -2.18
N TYR A 86 -8.95 -20.56 -2.97
CA TYR A 86 -7.54 -20.26 -3.13
C TYR A 86 -7.15 -20.28 -4.61
N LEU A 87 -6.34 -19.30 -5.03
CA LEU A 87 -5.71 -19.31 -6.34
C LEU A 87 -4.38 -20.08 -6.24
N LEU A 88 -4.23 -21.14 -6.99
CA LEU A 88 -3.00 -21.93 -7.02
C LEU A 88 -1.93 -21.24 -7.90
N PRO A 89 -0.64 -21.54 -7.69
CA PRO A 89 0.45 -20.92 -8.47
C PRO A 89 0.37 -21.14 -9.98
N ASP A 90 -0.31 -22.19 -10.44
CA ASP A 90 -0.54 -22.45 -11.87
C ASP A 90 -1.75 -21.69 -12.45
N GLY A 91 -2.52 -21.02 -11.59
CA GLY A 91 -3.68 -20.24 -11.94
C GLY A 91 -5.01 -20.99 -11.82
N ASP A 92 -5.02 -22.21 -11.36
CA ASP A 92 -6.25 -22.93 -11.06
C ASP A 92 -6.86 -22.41 -9.74
N LEU A 93 -8.18 -22.39 -9.69
CA LEU A 93 -8.93 -22.14 -8.47
C LEU A 93 -9.14 -23.44 -7.72
N LEU A 94 -8.72 -23.51 -6.45
CA LEU A 94 -9.09 -24.57 -5.52
C LEU A 94 -10.10 -24.01 -4.53
N ARG A 95 -11.26 -24.67 -4.36
CA ARG A 95 -12.31 -24.16 -3.48
C ARG A 95 -13.10 -25.26 -2.80
N THR A 96 -13.64 -24.95 -1.64
CA THR A 96 -14.70 -25.77 -1.03
C THR A 96 -16.03 -25.54 -1.77
N ALA A 97 -16.81 -26.59 -1.92
CA ALA A 97 -18.08 -26.55 -2.61
C ALA A 97 -19.19 -27.17 -1.73
N ASN A 98 -20.34 -26.48 -1.66
CA ASN A 98 -21.43 -26.89 -0.80
C ASN A 98 -22.19 -28.08 -1.40
N ASN A 99 -22.07 -29.24 -0.77
CA ASN A 99 -22.78 -30.47 -1.11
C ASN A 99 -23.87 -30.84 -0.07
N ALA A 100 -24.18 -29.94 0.87
CA ALA A 100 -25.04 -30.24 2.02
C ALA A 100 -26.44 -30.78 1.65
N GLN A 101 -26.97 -30.42 0.46
CA GLN A 101 -28.28 -30.95 -0.01
C GLN A 101 -28.21 -32.44 -0.39
N ASN A 102 -27.01 -32.96 -0.65
CA ASN A 102 -26.76 -34.35 -0.99
C ASN A 102 -26.02 -35.10 0.14
N ALA A 103 -25.89 -34.45 1.31
CA ALA A 103 -25.18 -35.06 2.45
C ALA A 103 -25.83 -36.35 2.87
N VAL A 104 -24.96 -37.37 3.11
CA VAL A 104 -25.38 -38.72 3.44
C VAL A 104 -25.57 -38.89 4.94
N GLY A 105 -24.81 -38.15 5.76
CA GLY A 105 -24.84 -38.20 7.23
C GLY A 105 -25.87 -37.28 7.86
N ASN A 106 -25.87 -37.24 9.19
CA ASN A 106 -26.80 -36.43 10.00
C ASN A 106 -26.25 -35.01 10.33
N PHE A 107 -25.17 -34.62 9.66
CA PHE A 107 -24.49 -33.34 9.93
C PHE A 107 -25.36 -32.14 9.52
N SER A 108 -25.51 -31.19 10.41
CA SER A 108 -26.33 -29.99 10.19
C SER A 108 -25.70 -28.72 10.78
N GLY A 109 -24.39 -28.60 10.73
CA GLY A 109 -23.63 -27.45 11.20
C GLY A 109 -23.54 -26.30 10.18
N GLY A 110 -23.19 -25.11 10.63
CA GLY A 110 -22.72 -24.03 9.75
C GLY A 110 -21.41 -24.44 9.10
N GLY A 111 -21.15 -23.97 7.87
CA GLY A 111 -19.89 -24.27 7.18
C GLY A 111 -19.82 -25.63 6.48
N THR A 112 -20.88 -26.45 6.51
CA THR A 112 -20.92 -27.75 5.82
C THR A 112 -20.51 -27.61 4.36
N SER A 113 -19.49 -28.35 3.93
CA SER A 113 -18.94 -28.39 2.58
C SER A 113 -19.24 -29.71 1.90
N GLY A 114 -18.59 -30.77 2.31
CA GLY A 114 -18.69 -32.12 1.76
C GLY A 114 -17.96 -32.31 0.43
N LYS A 115 -17.47 -31.25 -0.22
CA LYS A 115 -16.84 -31.34 -1.54
C LYS A 115 -15.75 -30.30 -1.73
N VAL A 116 -14.75 -30.65 -2.54
CA VAL A 116 -13.71 -29.74 -3.05
C VAL A 116 -13.69 -29.78 -4.56
N GLU A 117 -13.45 -28.63 -5.19
CA GLU A 117 -13.31 -28.46 -6.64
C GLU A 117 -12.00 -27.76 -6.99
N ARG A 118 -11.29 -28.25 -8.02
CA ARG A 118 -10.20 -27.54 -8.70
C ARG A 118 -10.67 -27.18 -10.11
N ILE A 119 -10.70 -25.91 -10.41
CA ILE A 119 -11.21 -25.34 -11.66
C ILE A 119 -10.06 -24.58 -12.32
N SER A 120 -9.70 -24.95 -13.56
CA SER A 120 -8.65 -24.25 -14.28
C SER A 120 -9.03 -22.82 -14.63
N TRP A 121 -8.03 -22.01 -14.99
CA TRP A 121 -8.24 -20.59 -15.37
C TRP A 121 -9.33 -20.41 -16.43
N ASN A 122 -9.46 -21.34 -17.37
CA ASN A 122 -10.49 -21.28 -18.42
C ASN A 122 -11.87 -21.82 -18.01
N GLY A 123 -12.09 -22.10 -16.72
CA GLY A 123 -13.37 -22.57 -16.18
C GLY A 123 -13.61 -24.06 -16.30
N THR A 124 -12.61 -24.88 -16.69
CA THR A 124 -12.75 -26.33 -16.76
C THR A 124 -12.59 -26.97 -15.38
N LEU A 125 -13.49 -27.88 -15.01
CA LEU A 125 -13.34 -28.68 -13.80
C LEU A 125 -12.24 -29.73 -14.01
N GLU A 126 -11.05 -29.52 -13.43
CA GLU A 126 -9.90 -30.41 -13.55
C GLU A 126 -9.96 -31.58 -12.56
N TRP A 127 -10.44 -31.28 -11.35
CA TRP A 127 -10.57 -32.28 -10.30
C TRP A 127 -11.69 -31.89 -9.34
N SER A 128 -12.40 -32.90 -8.81
CA SER A 128 -13.28 -32.72 -7.67
C SER A 128 -13.35 -33.97 -6.83
N TRP A 129 -13.49 -33.82 -5.53
CA TRP A 129 -13.64 -34.93 -4.61
C TRP A 129 -14.69 -34.63 -3.54
N THR A 130 -15.42 -35.68 -3.14
CA THR A 130 -16.46 -35.60 -2.12
C THR A 130 -15.98 -36.37 -0.88
N TYR A 131 -15.93 -35.67 0.25
CA TYR A 131 -15.70 -36.25 1.56
C TYR A 131 -16.95 -36.07 2.40
N ASP A 132 -17.88 -36.98 2.19
CA ASP A 132 -19.23 -36.97 2.75
C ASP A 132 -19.75 -38.40 2.77
N ASP A 133 -19.76 -39.01 3.94
CA ASP A 133 -20.32 -40.33 4.18
C ASP A 133 -21.18 -40.31 5.46
N THR A 134 -21.56 -41.47 5.97
CA THR A 134 -22.43 -41.56 7.16
C THR A 134 -21.76 -41.10 8.44
N LEU A 135 -20.42 -41.08 8.49
CA LEU A 135 -19.63 -40.79 9.68
C LEU A 135 -18.77 -39.52 9.56
N HIS A 136 -18.57 -39.01 8.34
CA HIS A 136 -17.66 -37.92 8.09
C HIS A 136 -18.27 -36.91 7.11
N ILE A 137 -17.95 -35.64 7.28
CA ILE A 137 -18.19 -34.60 6.27
C ILE A 137 -17.18 -33.43 6.44
N SER A 138 -16.61 -32.98 5.30
CA SER A 138 -15.75 -31.79 5.31
C SER A 138 -16.56 -30.53 5.54
N HIS A 139 -15.93 -29.54 6.19
CA HIS A 139 -16.57 -28.26 6.46
C HIS A 139 -15.56 -27.11 6.48
N HIS A 140 -16.05 -25.89 6.38
CA HIS A 140 -15.37 -24.58 6.45
C HIS A 140 -14.19 -24.46 5.50
N ASP A 141 -13.02 -24.96 5.85
CA ASP A 141 -11.78 -24.55 5.25
C ASP A 141 -10.90 -25.71 4.77
N ILE A 142 -10.05 -25.40 3.82
CA ILE A 142 -8.99 -26.26 3.27
C ILE A 142 -7.72 -25.44 3.17
N GLU A 143 -6.56 -26.09 3.15
CA GLU A 143 -5.28 -25.41 2.94
C GLU A 143 -4.49 -26.12 1.82
N PRO A 144 -4.19 -25.42 0.69
CA PRO A 144 -3.35 -25.99 -0.37
C PRO A 144 -1.88 -26.08 0.07
N MET A 145 -1.30 -27.25 -0.05
CA MET A 145 0.08 -27.50 0.36
C MET A 145 1.09 -27.37 -0.79
N PRO A 146 2.35 -26.99 -0.51
CA PRO A 146 3.40 -26.87 -1.54
C PRO A 146 3.69 -28.16 -2.32
N ASN A 147 3.38 -29.32 -1.74
CA ASN A 147 3.56 -30.63 -2.39
C ASN A 147 2.43 -31.02 -3.36
N GLY A 148 1.42 -30.14 -3.52
CA GLY A 148 0.23 -30.36 -4.35
C GLY A 148 -0.89 -31.14 -3.67
N ASN A 149 -0.73 -31.51 -2.41
CA ASN A 149 -1.80 -32.03 -1.57
C ASN A 149 -2.61 -30.86 -0.98
N LEU A 150 -3.65 -31.19 -0.22
CA LEU A 150 -4.41 -30.19 0.55
C LEU A 150 -4.74 -30.74 1.94
N LEU A 151 -4.73 -29.89 2.94
CA LEU A 151 -5.31 -30.17 4.25
C LEU A 151 -6.80 -29.81 4.22
N MET A 152 -7.58 -30.53 5.00
CA MET A 152 -9.03 -30.36 5.06
C MET A 152 -9.53 -30.60 6.47
N ILE A 153 -10.38 -29.68 6.96
CA ILE A 153 -11.11 -29.85 8.22
C ILE A 153 -12.39 -30.66 7.94
N ALA A 154 -12.69 -31.60 8.80
CA ALA A 154 -13.92 -32.38 8.72
C ALA A 154 -14.47 -32.75 10.11
N TRP A 155 -15.78 -32.92 10.19
CA TRP A 155 -16.41 -33.56 11.34
C TRP A 155 -16.38 -35.09 11.18
N GLU A 156 -16.26 -35.77 12.32
CA GLU A 156 -16.53 -37.21 12.45
C GLU A 156 -17.63 -37.45 13.50
N GLU A 157 -18.56 -38.38 13.23
CA GLU A 157 -19.61 -38.72 14.17
C GLU A 157 -19.14 -39.78 15.16
N LYS A 158 -19.21 -39.45 16.45
CA LYS A 158 -19.07 -40.39 17.58
C LYS A 158 -20.42 -40.62 18.21
N SER A 159 -20.79 -41.88 18.41
CA SER A 159 -22.02 -42.27 19.06
C SER A 159 -22.07 -41.86 20.56
N GLU A 160 -23.26 -41.88 21.14
CA GLU A 160 -23.42 -41.67 22.57
C GLU A 160 -22.58 -42.68 23.40
N GLU A 161 -22.51 -43.94 22.96
CA GLU A 161 -21.76 -44.98 23.68
C GLU A 161 -20.24 -44.68 23.65
N GLU A 162 -19.71 -44.28 22.52
CA GLU A 162 -18.31 -43.86 22.39
C GLU A 162 -18.03 -42.61 23.25
N ALA A 163 -18.92 -41.62 23.20
CA ALA A 163 -18.78 -40.38 23.99
C ALA A 163 -18.78 -40.63 25.50
N LEU A 164 -19.70 -41.48 25.98
CA LEU A 164 -19.77 -41.89 27.40
C LEU A 164 -18.55 -42.73 27.80
N GLN A 165 -18.03 -43.58 26.90
CA GLN A 165 -16.83 -44.38 27.17
C GLN A 165 -15.58 -43.48 27.21
N ALA A 166 -15.51 -42.44 26.40
CA ALA A 166 -14.45 -41.41 26.45
C ALA A 166 -14.49 -40.55 27.71
N GLY A 167 -15.54 -40.68 28.55
CA GLY A 167 -15.71 -39.95 29.80
C GLY A 167 -16.54 -38.68 29.67
N ARG A 168 -17.30 -38.49 28.57
CA ARG A 168 -18.23 -37.38 28.43
C ARG A 168 -19.37 -37.47 29.45
N ASN A 169 -19.66 -36.39 30.13
CA ASN A 169 -20.72 -36.31 31.11
C ASN A 169 -22.11 -36.49 30.48
N PRO A 170 -22.93 -37.48 30.94
CA PRO A 170 -24.23 -37.76 30.36
C PRO A 170 -25.20 -36.56 30.38
N ALA A 171 -25.06 -35.66 31.34
CA ALA A 171 -25.89 -34.46 31.38
C ALA A 171 -25.63 -33.49 30.23
N ILE A 172 -24.43 -33.51 29.66
CA ILE A 172 -24.06 -32.69 28.49
C ILE A 172 -24.56 -33.36 27.20
N ALA A 173 -24.50 -34.69 27.15
CA ALA A 173 -24.90 -35.47 25.98
C ALA A 173 -26.42 -35.38 25.70
N SER A 174 -27.26 -35.07 26.70
CA SER A 174 -28.71 -35.07 26.54
C SER A 174 -29.31 -33.83 25.86
N ASP A 175 -28.54 -32.77 25.65
CA ASP A 175 -29.04 -31.47 25.14
C ASP A 175 -28.81 -31.26 23.64
N SER A 176 -28.36 -32.26 22.88
CA SER A 176 -28.17 -32.16 21.44
C SER A 176 -29.49 -31.94 20.69
N PRO A 177 -29.61 -30.91 19.84
CA PRO A 177 -30.77 -30.69 19.00
C PRO A 177 -30.98 -31.90 18.05
N GLY A 178 -32.12 -32.57 18.19
CA GLY A 178 -32.45 -33.73 17.39
C GLY A 178 -32.53 -35.02 18.16
N GLY A 179 -32.15 -35.03 19.45
CA GLY A 179 -32.27 -36.22 20.33
C GLY A 179 -31.23 -37.32 20.01
N LEU A 180 -30.20 -36.95 19.26
CA LEU A 180 -29.05 -37.79 19.02
C LEU A 180 -27.97 -37.34 20.01
N ASN A 181 -27.70 -38.16 21.00
CA ASN A 181 -26.65 -37.91 22.02
C ASN A 181 -25.21 -38.13 21.45
N ASN A 182 -25.05 -37.89 20.16
CA ASN A 182 -23.79 -37.99 19.47
C ASN A 182 -22.97 -36.69 19.60
N VAL A 183 -21.69 -36.81 19.31
CA VAL A 183 -20.77 -35.67 19.24
C VAL A 183 -19.99 -35.74 17.93
N TRP A 184 -19.72 -34.55 17.34
CA TRP A 184 -18.93 -34.41 16.13
C TRP A 184 -17.62 -33.67 16.44
N PRO A 185 -16.57 -34.38 16.89
CA PRO A 185 -15.25 -33.82 16.99
C PRO A 185 -14.70 -33.51 15.60
N ASP A 186 -13.83 -32.53 15.56
CA ASP A 186 -13.09 -32.18 14.34
C ASP A 186 -11.92 -33.14 14.12
N HIS A 187 -11.60 -33.38 12.86
CA HIS A 187 -10.39 -34.05 12.43
C HIS A 187 -9.81 -33.36 11.20
N ILE A 188 -8.53 -33.54 10.98
CA ILE A 188 -7.79 -33.03 9.83
C ILE A 188 -7.32 -34.18 8.99
N ILE A 189 -7.46 -34.06 7.66
CA ILE A 189 -6.90 -35.02 6.70
C ILE A 189 -6.01 -34.31 5.71
N GLU A 190 -4.86 -34.89 5.37
CA GLU A 190 -4.09 -34.52 4.19
C GLU A 190 -4.52 -35.40 3.02
N VAL A 191 -4.93 -34.72 1.95
CA VAL A 191 -5.51 -35.36 0.77
C VAL A 191 -4.60 -35.13 -0.44
N LYS A 192 -4.23 -36.21 -1.10
CA LYS A 192 -3.53 -36.23 -2.38
C LYS A 192 -4.53 -36.46 -3.51
N PRO A 193 -4.73 -35.49 -4.40
CA PRO A 193 -5.59 -35.63 -5.57
C PRO A 193 -5.13 -36.78 -6.49
N VAL A 194 -6.06 -37.60 -6.99
CA VAL A 194 -5.78 -38.70 -7.90
C VAL A 194 -6.76 -38.71 -9.08
N GLY A 195 -6.22 -38.59 -10.29
CA GLY A 195 -7.06 -38.48 -11.50
C GLY A 195 -7.94 -37.24 -11.49
N THR A 196 -9.19 -37.36 -11.93
CA THR A 196 -10.14 -36.22 -12.01
C THR A 196 -11.17 -36.18 -10.89
N ASN A 197 -11.31 -37.29 -10.12
CA ASN A 197 -12.33 -37.40 -9.07
C ASN A 197 -11.94 -38.36 -7.92
N GLY A 198 -10.71 -38.82 -7.87
CA GLY A 198 -10.19 -39.67 -6.81
C GLY A 198 -9.33 -38.88 -5.84
N ALA A 199 -9.12 -39.46 -4.66
CA ALA A 199 -8.21 -38.95 -3.65
C ALA A 199 -7.60 -40.09 -2.84
N GLU A 200 -6.41 -39.85 -2.33
CA GLU A 200 -5.72 -40.70 -1.35
C GLU A 200 -5.54 -39.86 -0.08
N ILE A 201 -6.03 -40.35 1.05
CA ILE A 201 -5.76 -39.72 2.34
C ILE A 201 -4.38 -40.26 2.80
N VAL A 202 -3.41 -39.34 2.93
CA VAL A 202 -2.01 -39.70 3.21
C VAL A 202 -1.60 -39.45 4.65
N TRP A 203 -2.35 -38.58 5.36
CA TRP A 203 -2.16 -38.29 6.77
C TRP A 203 -3.50 -37.91 7.42
N LYS A 204 -3.61 -38.20 8.73
CA LYS A 204 -4.80 -37.84 9.54
C LYS A 204 -4.39 -37.46 10.96
N TRP A 205 -5.13 -36.52 11.51
CA TRP A 205 -5.15 -36.16 12.92
C TRP A 205 -6.59 -36.11 13.40
N HIS A 206 -6.90 -36.65 14.57
CA HIS A 206 -8.23 -36.66 15.14
C HIS A 206 -8.21 -36.01 16.53
N ALA A 207 -9.02 -35.00 16.77
CA ALA A 207 -9.19 -34.37 18.09
C ALA A 207 -9.60 -35.44 19.13
N TRP A 208 -10.30 -36.49 18.68
CA TRP A 208 -10.76 -37.58 19.51
C TRP A 208 -9.65 -38.45 20.11
N ASP A 209 -8.47 -38.44 19.57
CA ASP A 209 -7.32 -39.19 20.07
C ASP A 209 -6.55 -38.46 21.18
N HIS A 210 -6.87 -37.19 21.44
CA HIS A 210 -6.16 -36.30 22.35
C HIS A 210 -7.07 -35.73 23.45
N LEU A 211 -7.81 -36.63 24.11
CA LEU A 211 -8.79 -36.25 25.13
C LEU A 211 -8.27 -36.36 26.55
N VAL A 212 -8.84 -35.58 27.46
CA VAL A 212 -8.70 -35.71 28.91
C VAL A 212 -10.05 -35.42 29.55
N GLN A 213 -10.31 -36.04 30.75
CA GLN A 213 -11.49 -35.74 31.57
C GLN A 213 -11.22 -36.12 33.04
N ASP A 214 -11.82 -35.37 33.96
CA ASP A 214 -11.75 -35.60 35.40
C ASP A 214 -13.12 -35.98 36.00
N TYR A 215 -14.13 -36.23 35.16
CA TYR A 215 -15.51 -36.51 35.53
C TYR A 215 -15.72 -37.93 36.04
N ASP A 216 -15.20 -38.95 35.41
CA ASP A 216 -15.42 -40.37 35.73
C ASP A 216 -14.13 -41.20 35.65
N GLU A 217 -13.60 -41.60 36.83
CA GLU A 217 -12.35 -42.38 36.92
C GLU A 217 -12.43 -43.81 36.32
N THR A 218 -13.66 -44.28 36.02
CA THR A 218 -13.90 -45.60 35.44
C THR A 218 -13.92 -45.62 33.93
N LYS A 219 -13.78 -44.42 33.30
CA LYS A 219 -13.84 -44.21 31.86
C LYS A 219 -12.47 -43.89 31.31
N ASP A 220 -12.40 -43.94 29.99
CA ASP A 220 -11.17 -43.59 29.26
C ASP A 220 -10.78 -42.12 29.47
N ASN A 221 -9.53 -41.81 29.19
CA ASN A 221 -8.97 -40.44 29.24
C ASN A 221 -9.00 -39.80 30.63
N TYR A 222 -9.14 -40.59 31.73
CA TYR A 222 -9.20 -40.00 33.05
C TYR A 222 -7.86 -39.40 33.49
N GLY A 223 -7.88 -38.13 33.84
CA GLY A 223 -6.74 -37.34 34.29
C GLY A 223 -7.20 -35.98 34.83
N VAL A 224 -6.29 -35.22 35.46
CA VAL A 224 -6.59 -33.88 35.92
C VAL A 224 -6.45 -32.93 34.72
N VAL A 225 -7.55 -32.35 34.25
CA VAL A 225 -7.60 -31.50 33.03
C VAL A 225 -6.51 -30.44 33.07
N GLY A 226 -6.39 -29.71 34.19
CA GLY A 226 -5.41 -28.65 34.31
C GLY A 226 -3.93 -29.09 34.34
N ASP A 227 -3.63 -30.37 34.41
CA ASP A 227 -2.26 -30.91 34.32
C ASP A 227 -1.91 -31.34 32.91
N HIS A 228 -2.88 -31.29 31.99
CA HIS A 228 -2.76 -31.72 30.60
C HIS A 228 -3.17 -30.62 29.60
N PRO A 229 -2.48 -29.46 29.55
CA PRO A 229 -2.79 -28.38 28.62
C PRO A 229 -2.59 -28.79 27.15
N GLU A 230 -1.92 -29.89 26.88
CA GLU A 230 -1.71 -30.48 25.55
C GLU A 230 -2.92 -31.28 25.07
N LEU A 231 -3.93 -31.55 25.91
CA LEU A 231 -5.10 -32.37 25.60
C LEU A 231 -6.39 -31.53 25.63
N LEU A 232 -7.48 -32.13 25.12
CA LEU A 232 -8.81 -31.52 25.03
C LEU A 232 -9.73 -32.10 26.11
N ASP A 233 -10.30 -31.23 26.94
CA ASP A 233 -11.34 -31.65 27.90
C ASP A 233 -12.62 -32.03 27.16
N VAL A 234 -12.98 -33.34 27.15
CA VAL A 234 -14.18 -33.82 26.48
C VAL A 234 -15.47 -33.29 27.12
N ASN A 235 -15.37 -32.73 28.31
CA ASN A 235 -16.49 -32.15 29.07
C ASN A 235 -16.60 -30.64 28.96
N TYR A 236 -15.64 -29.99 28.33
CA TYR A 236 -15.76 -28.54 28.05
C TYR A 236 -16.91 -28.28 27.08
N ILE A 237 -17.84 -27.42 27.47
CA ILE A 237 -18.95 -26.96 26.64
C ILE A 237 -18.62 -25.56 26.15
N GLY A 238 -18.19 -25.49 24.90
CA GLY A 238 -17.98 -24.23 24.22
C GLY A 238 -19.23 -23.67 23.56
N GLY A 239 -19.06 -22.53 22.91
CA GLY A 239 -20.12 -21.85 22.19
C GLY A 239 -20.95 -20.90 23.06
N THR A 240 -21.82 -20.13 22.42
CA THR A 240 -22.68 -19.12 23.07
C THR A 240 -24.16 -19.39 22.78
N GLY A 241 -25.02 -19.18 23.76
CA GLY A 241 -26.47 -19.28 23.60
C GLY A 241 -26.91 -20.68 23.14
N ASN A 242 -27.69 -20.77 22.06
CA ASN A 242 -28.26 -22.04 21.54
C ASN A 242 -27.19 -22.95 20.90
N ALA A 243 -25.93 -22.54 20.80
CA ALA A 243 -24.86 -23.38 20.27
C ALA A 243 -24.18 -24.22 21.38
N ALA A 244 -24.35 -23.90 22.62
CA ALA A 244 -23.78 -24.64 23.75
C ALA A 244 -24.31 -26.08 23.79
N GLY A 245 -23.41 -27.07 23.92
CA GLY A 245 -23.78 -28.49 24.07
C GLY A 245 -24.31 -29.16 22.80
N ARG A 246 -24.17 -28.59 21.63
CA ARG A 246 -24.54 -29.24 20.36
C ARG A 246 -23.58 -30.38 19.99
N ALA A 247 -24.02 -31.25 19.08
CA ALA A 247 -23.16 -32.29 18.51
C ALA A 247 -21.88 -31.71 17.89
N ASP A 248 -21.97 -30.61 17.20
CA ASP A 248 -20.87 -29.80 16.66
C ASP A 248 -20.09 -29.15 17.82
N TRP A 249 -19.14 -29.91 18.35
CA TRP A 249 -18.50 -29.62 19.65
C TRP A 249 -17.43 -28.52 19.57
N MET A 250 -16.45 -28.69 18.68
CA MET A 250 -15.31 -27.76 18.55
C MET A 250 -15.58 -26.63 17.55
N HIS A 251 -16.23 -26.98 16.44
CA HIS A 251 -16.55 -26.08 15.33
C HIS A 251 -15.30 -25.35 14.81
N CYS A 252 -14.30 -26.12 14.39
CA CYS A 252 -13.09 -25.54 13.79
C CYS A 252 -13.42 -24.94 12.42
N ASN A 253 -12.84 -23.78 12.11
CA ASN A 253 -13.31 -22.96 10.99
C ASN A 253 -12.22 -22.23 10.18
N GLY A 254 -10.95 -22.49 10.49
CA GLY A 254 -9.80 -21.99 9.77
C GLY A 254 -8.63 -22.94 9.97
N ILE A 255 -7.91 -23.24 8.91
CA ILE A 255 -6.71 -24.08 8.88
C ILE A 255 -5.65 -23.41 8.03
N ASP A 256 -4.40 -23.46 8.49
CA ASP A 256 -3.26 -22.96 7.75
C ASP A 256 -2.01 -23.81 8.04
N TYR A 257 -1.08 -23.85 7.10
CA TYR A 257 0.09 -24.71 7.13
C TYR A 257 1.40 -23.97 7.01
N ASN A 258 2.25 -24.10 8.02
CA ASN A 258 3.62 -23.61 7.98
C ASN A 258 4.57 -24.68 7.47
N SER A 259 4.99 -24.56 6.22
CA SER A 259 5.90 -25.54 5.57
C SER A 259 7.33 -25.52 6.10
N VAL A 260 7.75 -24.47 6.82
CA VAL A 260 9.09 -24.38 7.43
C VAL A 260 9.13 -25.14 8.75
N LEU A 261 8.06 -25.01 9.54
CA LEU A 261 7.94 -25.68 10.84
C LEU A 261 7.30 -27.07 10.71
N ASP A 262 6.69 -27.37 9.57
CA ASP A 262 5.84 -28.55 9.35
C ASP A 262 4.75 -28.66 10.43
N GLN A 263 4.02 -27.54 10.62
CA GLN A 263 2.99 -27.37 11.64
C GLN A 263 1.71 -26.82 11.04
N ILE A 264 0.59 -27.23 11.63
CA ILE A 264 -0.76 -26.78 11.29
C ILE A 264 -1.25 -25.81 12.36
N ALA A 265 -1.78 -24.65 11.95
CA ALA A 265 -2.57 -23.77 12.79
C ALA A 265 -4.07 -24.06 12.56
N LEU A 266 -4.84 -24.18 13.63
CA LEU A 266 -6.26 -24.52 13.58
C LEU A 266 -7.06 -23.57 14.48
N SER A 267 -8.11 -22.93 13.96
CA SER A 267 -9.02 -22.08 14.70
C SER A 267 -10.29 -22.84 15.07
N CYS A 268 -10.56 -23.02 16.37
CA CYS A 268 -11.73 -23.75 16.86
C CYS A 268 -12.68 -22.82 17.63
N ARG A 269 -13.73 -22.40 16.93
CA ARG A 269 -14.67 -21.34 17.33
C ARG A 269 -15.35 -21.61 18.70
N SER A 270 -15.83 -22.83 18.92
CA SER A 270 -16.57 -23.15 20.13
C SER A 270 -15.67 -23.24 21.36
N MET A 271 -14.39 -23.50 21.18
CA MET A 271 -13.38 -23.50 22.23
C MET A 271 -12.88 -22.08 22.53
N ASN A 272 -13.08 -21.12 21.61
CA ASN A 272 -12.49 -19.80 21.66
C ASN A 272 -10.95 -19.87 21.71
N GLU A 273 -10.36 -20.79 20.96
CA GLU A 273 -8.92 -21.04 20.91
C GLU A 273 -8.43 -21.28 19.49
N VAL A 274 -7.16 -20.95 19.30
CA VAL A 274 -6.34 -21.44 18.17
C VAL A 274 -5.37 -22.47 18.69
N TYR A 275 -5.08 -23.49 17.86
CA TYR A 275 -4.16 -24.60 18.17
C TYR A 275 -3.02 -24.66 17.17
N ILE A 276 -1.86 -25.12 17.60
CA ILE A 276 -0.75 -25.56 16.72
C ILE A 276 -0.53 -27.05 16.94
N ILE A 277 -0.46 -27.80 15.83
CA ILE A 277 -0.34 -29.24 15.78
C ILE A 277 0.88 -29.61 14.95
N ASP A 278 1.62 -30.69 15.34
CA ASP A 278 2.77 -31.21 14.62
C ASP A 278 2.33 -32.06 13.42
N HIS A 279 2.55 -31.57 12.20
CA HIS A 279 2.27 -32.30 10.98
C HIS A 279 3.42 -33.23 10.55
N SER A 280 4.61 -33.10 11.12
CA SER A 280 5.78 -33.96 10.81
C SER A 280 5.63 -35.42 11.26
N THR A 281 4.49 -35.74 11.84
CA THR A 281 4.12 -37.09 12.31
C THR A 281 3.67 -38.02 11.19
N THR A 282 3.82 -39.32 11.38
CA THR A 282 2.99 -40.30 10.65
C THR A 282 1.56 -40.28 11.20
N THR A 283 0.59 -40.85 10.48
CA THR A 283 -0.80 -40.98 10.99
C THR A 283 -0.86 -41.72 12.34
N GLU A 284 -0.02 -42.76 12.52
CA GLU A 284 0.06 -43.52 13.77
C GLU A 284 0.65 -42.68 14.91
N GLU A 285 1.65 -41.86 14.62
CA GLU A 285 2.19 -40.93 15.63
C GLU A 285 1.22 -39.79 15.94
N ALA A 286 0.50 -39.29 14.92
CA ALA A 286 -0.53 -38.27 15.07
C ALA A 286 -1.71 -38.74 15.91
N ALA A 287 -2.00 -40.04 15.99
CA ALA A 287 -2.99 -40.65 16.87
C ALA A 287 -2.48 -40.92 18.29
N GLY A 288 -1.24 -40.57 18.60
CA GLY A 288 -0.60 -40.81 19.89
C GLY A 288 0.06 -39.58 20.49
N HIS A 289 0.72 -39.82 21.62
CA HIS A 289 1.32 -38.73 22.44
C HIS A 289 2.86 -38.67 22.26
N THR A 290 3.41 -39.36 21.28
CA THR A 290 4.87 -39.36 21.00
C THR A 290 5.11 -39.52 19.52
N GLY A 291 6.19 -38.94 19.01
CA GLY A 291 6.56 -38.96 17.61
C GLY A 291 6.60 -37.56 17.01
N GLY A 292 6.86 -37.48 15.71
CA GLY A 292 7.10 -36.23 15.01
C GLY A 292 8.37 -35.48 15.46
N VAL A 293 8.63 -34.34 14.89
CA VAL A 293 9.79 -33.47 15.24
C VAL A 293 9.65 -32.91 16.66
N SER A 294 8.45 -32.63 17.11
CA SER A 294 8.16 -32.18 18.47
C SER A 294 8.40 -33.25 19.55
N GLY A 295 8.33 -34.53 19.16
CA GLY A 295 8.35 -35.67 20.07
C GLY A 295 7.05 -35.89 20.85
N LYS A 296 5.98 -35.13 20.53
CA LYS A 296 4.69 -35.13 21.23
C LYS A 296 3.56 -35.82 20.45
N GLY A 297 3.86 -36.43 19.31
CA GLY A 297 2.83 -36.99 18.46
C GLY A 297 1.84 -35.97 17.99
N GLY A 298 0.54 -36.25 18.07
CA GLY A 298 -0.52 -35.33 17.68
C GLY A 298 -1.06 -34.43 18.80
N ASP A 299 -0.42 -34.44 19.98
CA ASP A 299 -0.81 -33.52 21.07
C ASP A 299 -0.67 -32.05 20.67
N ILE A 300 -1.52 -31.19 21.24
CA ILE A 300 -1.49 -29.76 20.98
C ILE A 300 -0.14 -29.20 21.44
N LEU A 301 0.61 -28.63 20.52
CA LEU A 301 1.91 -27.99 20.81
C LEU A 301 1.77 -26.62 21.48
N TYR A 302 0.77 -25.88 21.03
CA TYR A 302 0.42 -24.54 21.52
C TYR A 302 -1.08 -24.31 21.39
N ARG A 303 -1.63 -23.62 22.35
CA ARG A 303 -3.02 -23.17 22.34
C ARG A 303 -3.15 -21.76 22.90
N TRP A 304 -4.05 -20.98 22.38
CA TRP A 304 -4.24 -19.61 22.85
C TRP A 304 -5.67 -19.11 22.61
N GLY A 305 -6.16 -18.34 23.57
CA GLY A 305 -7.45 -17.65 23.46
C GLY A 305 -8.30 -17.78 24.70
N ASN A 306 -8.48 -18.99 25.25
CA ASN A 306 -9.34 -19.23 26.40
C ASN A 306 -8.77 -20.31 27.35
N PRO A 307 -7.96 -19.91 28.34
CA PRO A 307 -7.33 -20.89 29.23
C PRO A 307 -8.30 -21.69 30.11
N GLN A 308 -9.57 -21.27 30.20
CA GLN A 308 -10.57 -22.04 30.94
C GLN A 308 -10.90 -23.41 30.34
N VAL A 309 -10.62 -23.59 29.03
CA VAL A 309 -10.83 -24.86 28.29
C VAL A 309 -9.99 -25.99 28.89
N TYR A 310 -8.87 -25.67 29.55
CA TYR A 310 -7.99 -26.63 30.21
C TYR A 310 -7.76 -26.27 31.68
N ASP A 311 -8.81 -25.81 32.34
CA ASP A 311 -8.87 -25.53 33.78
C ASP A 311 -7.77 -24.59 34.29
N LYS A 312 -7.33 -23.64 33.45
CA LYS A 312 -6.37 -22.60 33.80
C LYS A 312 -6.99 -21.20 33.64
N GLY A 313 -6.39 -20.22 34.30
CA GLY A 313 -6.80 -18.84 34.19
C GLY A 313 -8.22 -18.54 34.71
N LEU A 314 -8.69 -17.35 34.39
CA LEU A 314 -10.02 -16.85 34.77
C LEU A 314 -10.76 -16.42 33.50
N SER A 315 -12.06 -16.15 33.59
CA SER A 315 -12.84 -15.62 32.46
C SER A 315 -12.34 -14.25 31.98
N SER A 316 -11.63 -13.51 32.81
CA SER A 316 -10.93 -12.26 32.40
C SER A 316 -9.70 -12.49 31.55
N ASP A 317 -9.17 -13.71 31.52
CA ASP A 317 -7.96 -14.07 30.77
C ASP A 317 -8.29 -14.55 29.33
N GLN A 318 -9.59 -14.71 29.05
CA GLN A 318 -10.06 -15.04 27.70
C GLN A 318 -9.80 -13.87 26.75
N GLN A 319 -9.14 -14.16 25.62
CA GLN A 319 -8.77 -13.21 24.59
C GLN A 319 -9.60 -13.38 23.32
N LEU A 320 -9.90 -14.61 22.91
CA LEU A 320 -10.66 -14.93 21.71
C LEU A 320 -12.13 -15.21 22.03
N PHE A 321 -13.01 -14.77 21.13
CA PHE A 321 -14.47 -14.86 21.28
C PHE A 321 -15.10 -15.29 19.95
N ALA A 322 -15.24 -16.60 19.76
CA ALA A 322 -15.79 -17.23 18.55
C ALA A 322 -15.07 -16.85 17.26
N GLN A 323 -13.77 -16.79 17.31
CA GLN A 323 -12.87 -16.38 16.24
C GLN A 323 -12.97 -17.25 14.98
N HIS A 324 -12.45 -16.73 13.85
CA HIS A 324 -12.34 -17.40 12.57
C HIS A 324 -10.97 -17.13 11.94
N ASP A 325 -10.59 -17.98 10.97
CA ASP A 325 -9.51 -17.75 10.01
C ASP A 325 -8.16 -17.42 10.67
N VAL A 326 -7.58 -18.38 11.40
CA VAL A 326 -6.20 -18.26 11.86
C VAL A 326 -5.26 -18.52 10.68
N GLN A 327 -4.25 -17.67 10.51
CA GLN A 327 -3.21 -17.82 9.49
C GLN A 327 -1.83 -17.56 10.09
N TRP A 328 -0.81 -18.25 9.53
CA TRP A 328 0.57 -17.85 9.70
C TRP A 328 0.84 -16.58 8.87
N ILE A 329 1.55 -15.64 9.45
CA ILE A 329 1.98 -14.45 8.71
C ILE A 329 3.13 -14.83 7.81
N GLU A 330 2.94 -14.69 6.51
CA GLU A 330 3.88 -15.08 5.47
C GLU A 330 5.14 -14.21 5.41
N GLN A 331 6.11 -14.67 4.66
CA GLN A 331 7.38 -13.98 4.44
C GLN A 331 7.16 -12.61 3.80
N GLY A 332 7.88 -11.61 4.34
CA GLY A 332 7.87 -10.23 3.85
C GLY A 332 7.08 -9.26 4.72
N HIS A 333 6.18 -9.74 5.57
CA HIS A 333 5.52 -8.91 6.58
C HIS A 333 6.44 -8.70 7.80
N PRO A 334 6.38 -7.52 8.49
CA PRO A 334 7.17 -7.28 9.72
C PRO A 334 6.97 -8.32 10.83
N GLU A 335 5.79 -8.95 10.88
CA GLU A 335 5.42 -9.99 11.86
C GLU A 335 5.51 -11.41 11.27
N GLU A 336 6.36 -11.65 10.29
CA GLU A 336 6.59 -12.97 9.66
C GLU A 336 6.74 -14.09 10.70
N GLY A 337 6.06 -15.20 10.49
CA GLY A 337 6.09 -16.39 11.35
C GLY A 337 5.26 -16.28 12.63
N GLN A 338 4.52 -15.18 12.83
CA GLN A 338 3.50 -15.05 13.86
C GLN A 338 2.13 -15.52 13.34
N LEU A 339 1.12 -15.52 14.21
CA LEU A 339 -0.26 -15.85 13.84
C LEU A 339 -1.09 -14.56 13.75
N ILE A 340 -2.01 -14.53 12.78
CA ILE A 340 -3.07 -13.54 12.68
C ILE A 340 -4.43 -14.25 12.76
N VAL A 341 -5.43 -13.62 13.37
CA VAL A 341 -6.76 -14.20 13.50
C VAL A 341 -7.84 -13.12 13.53
N PHE A 342 -8.98 -13.41 12.92
CA PHE A 342 -10.18 -12.58 13.06
C PHE A 342 -10.97 -12.98 14.30
N ASN A 343 -11.01 -12.11 15.30
CA ASN A 343 -11.70 -12.31 16.58
C ASN A 343 -13.12 -11.72 16.52
N ASN A 344 -14.10 -12.55 16.30
CA ASN A 344 -15.48 -12.11 16.05
C ASN A 344 -16.13 -11.37 17.23
N GLY A 345 -15.64 -11.56 18.45
CA GLY A 345 -16.17 -10.86 19.61
C GLY A 345 -17.56 -11.36 20.09
N ASN A 346 -18.02 -12.51 19.58
CA ASN A 346 -19.31 -13.06 19.96
C ASN A 346 -19.28 -13.63 21.40
N GLY A 347 -19.91 -12.92 22.32
CA GLY A 347 -19.83 -13.18 23.77
C GLY A 347 -18.98 -12.13 24.51
N ARG A 348 -18.30 -11.24 23.83
CA ARG A 348 -17.63 -10.05 24.39
C ARG A 348 -18.67 -8.96 24.72
N TYR A 349 -18.42 -8.16 25.76
CA TYR A 349 -19.27 -7.04 26.09
C TYR A 349 -18.42 -5.76 26.35
N PRO A 350 -18.67 -4.65 25.64
CA PRO A 350 -19.57 -4.53 24.47
C PRO A 350 -19.16 -5.46 23.32
N ALA A 351 -20.11 -5.79 22.44
CA ALA A 351 -19.85 -6.67 21.30
C ALA A 351 -19.12 -5.89 20.19
N PHE A 352 -17.91 -6.29 19.84
CA PHE A 352 -17.14 -5.79 18.71
C PHE A 352 -16.18 -6.86 18.24
N SER A 353 -15.80 -6.80 16.97
CA SER A 353 -14.78 -7.69 16.38
C SER A 353 -13.42 -7.00 16.34
N SER A 354 -12.37 -7.80 16.35
CA SER A 354 -10.99 -7.32 16.16
C SER A 354 -10.20 -8.25 15.26
N VAL A 355 -9.11 -7.74 14.71
CA VAL A 355 -8.06 -8.55 14.13
C VAL A 355 -6.87 -8.52 15.07
N ASP A 356 -6.39 -9.69 15.44
CA ASP A 356 -5.36 -9.83 16.46
C ASP A 356 -4.13 -10.55 15.90
N ILE A 357 -2.91 -9.98 16.09
CA ILE A 357 -1.63 -10.66 15.82
C ILE A 357 -1.09 -11.24 17.12
N ILE A 358 -0.78 -12.53 17.09
CA ILE A 358 -0.35 -13.30 18.24
C ILE A 358 1.10 -13.72 18.04
N ARG A 359 1.97 -13.48 19.02
CA ARG A 359 3.36 -13.94 19.04
C ARG A 359 3.52 -15.11 20.01
N PRO A 360 3.38 -16.36 19.56
CA PRO A 360 3.56 -17.51 20.43
C PRO A 360 4.97 -17.53 21.05
N PRO A 361 5.11 -17.76 22.37
CA PRO A 361 6.42 -17.81 23.02
C PRO A 361 7.13 -19.12 22.64
N ILE A 362 8.19 -19.01 21.84
CA ILE A 362 9.02 -20.15 21.40
C ILE A 362 10.41 -20.04 22.01
N GLU A 363 10.85 -21.10 22.68
CA GLU A 363 12.23 -21.27 23.16
C GLU A 363 12.82 -22.56 22.59
N ASN A 364 13.90 -22.43 21.83
CA ASN A 364 14.57 -23.59 21.21
C ASN A 364 13.64 -24.51 20.37
N GLY A 365 12.68 -23.92 19.66
CA GLY A 365 11.71 -24.65 18.83
C GLY A 365 10.55 -25.26 19.60
N THR A 366 10.40 -24.96 20.89
CA THR A 366 9.32 -25.47 21.74
C THR A 366 8.47 -24.29 22.25
N TYR A 367 7.16 -24.44 22.20
CA TYR A 367 6.22 -23.49 22.80
C TYR A 367 6.24 -23.63 24.32
N THR A 368 6.33 -22.49 25.02
CA THR A 368 6.54 -22.50 26.46
C THR A 368 5.29 -22.09 27.24
N LEU A 369 5.03 -22.80 28.34
CA LEU A 369 4.02 -22.44 29.31
C LEU A 369 4.55 -21.36 30.28
N ALA A 370 3.69 -20.41 30.62
CA ALA A 370 3.95 -19.51 31.75
C ALA A 370 3.89 -20.24 33.08
N SER A 371 4.40 -19.62 34.16
CA SER A 371 4.47 -20.24 35.49
C SER A 371 3.08 -20.56 36.11
N ASN A 372 2.02 -19.98 35.60
CA ASN A 372 0.62 -20.28 35.96
C ASN A 372 0.03 -21.44 35.14
N GLY A 373 0.79 -22.07 34.25
CA GLY A 373 0.35 -23.17 33.42
C GLY A 373 -0.47 -22.77 32.21
N THR A 374 -0.48 -21.47 31.84
CA THR A 374 -1.12 -21.01 30.59
C THR A 374 -0.08 -20.78 29.49
N TYR A 375 -0.50 -20.88 28.24
CA TYR A 375 0.30 -20.40 27.11
C TYR A 375 0.18 -18.88 26.96
N GLY A 376 1.32 -18.20 26.77
CA GLY A 376 1.37 -16.79 26.44
C GLY A 376 1.14 -16.51 24.93
N PRO A 377 1.07 -15.26 24.52
CA PRO A 377 1.17 -14.04 25.32
C PRO A 377 -0.13 -13.73 26.09
N ASN A 378 -0.06 -12.84 27.09
CA ASN A 378 -1.28 -12.43 27.83
C ASN A 378 -2.20 -11.51 27.01
N GLN A 379 -1.66 -10.88 25.98
CA GLN A 379 -2.38 -9.96 25.06
C GLN A 379 -1.83 -10.14 23.65
N PRO A 380 -2.59 -9.87 22.61
CA PRO A 380 -2.09 -9.77 21.25
C PRO A 380 -0.93 -8.78 21.15
N ALA A 381 -0.05 -8.99 20.17
CA ALA A 381 1.05 -8.06 19.87
C ALA A 381 0.55 -6.80 19.16
N TRP A 382 -0.48 -6.97 18.34
CA TRP A 382 -1.19 -5.90 17.64
C TRP A 382 -2.66 -6.26 17.57
N THR A 383 -3.51 -5.25 17.67
CA THR A 383 -4.98 -5.39 17.56
C THR A 383 -5.54 -4.23 16.77
N TRP A 384 -6.40 -4.51 15.83
CA TRP A 384 -7.20 -3.52 15.14
C TRP A 384 -8.69 -3.77 15.37
N ASP A 385 -9.44 -2.73 15.71
CA ASP A 385 -10.88 -2.74 15.83
C ASP A 385 -11.46 -1.35 15.53
N GLN A 386 -12.75 -1.29 15.27
CA GLN A 386 -13.51 -0.05 15.15
C GLN A 386 -14.66 0.02 16.18
N GLY A 387 -14.49 -0.67 17.29
CA GLY A 387 -15.50 -0.78 18.32
C GLY A 387 -16.79 -1.45 17.81
N GLU A 388 -17.93 -1.01 18.32
CA GLU A 388 -19.24 -1.56 17.95
C GLU A 388 -19.61 -1.35 16.47
N ALA A 389 -18.95 -0.42 15.77
CA ALA A 389 -19.16 -0.19 14.34
C ALA A 389 -18.67 -1.38 13.49
N MET A 390 -17.68 -2.12 13.98
CA MET A 390 -17.20 -3.34 13.34
C MET A 390 -17.55 -4.55 14.20
N TYR A 391 -18.71 -5.15 13.95
CA TYR A 391 -19.13 -6.37 14.60
C TYR A 391 -19.58 -7.43 13.58
N SER A 392 -18.81 -8.50 13.46
CA SER A 392 -19.14 -9.68 12.66
C SER A 392 -19.20 -10.91 13.56
N GLY A 393 -20.39 -11.29 14.02
CA GLY A 393 -20.57 -12.36 15.02
C GLY A 393 -20.29 -13.77 14.49
N SER A 394 -19.97 -13.94 13.21
CA SER A 394 -19.63 -15.22 12.56
C SER A 394 -18.92 -14.94 11.24
N ILE A 395 -18.30 -16.00 10.65
CA ILE A 395 -17.51 -15.88 9.43
C ILE A 395 -16.41 -14.81 9.56
N SER A 396 -15.87 -14.26 8.45
CA SER A 396 -14.81 -13.27 8.44
C SER A 396 -13.40 -13.84 8.50
N GLY A 397 -12.43 -13.06 8.09
CA GLY A 397 -11.02 -13.45 8.06
C GLY A 397 -10.08 -12.26 8.04
N ALA A 398 -8.79 -12.53 8.18
CA ALA A 398 -7.75 -11.52 8.10
C ALA A 398 -6.47 -12.12 7.51
N GLN A 399 -5.80 -11.37 6.64
CA GLN A 399 -4.51 -11.73 6.03
C GLN A 399 -3.51 -10.60 6.20
N ALA A 400 -2.32 -10.91 6.71
CA ALA A 400 -1.22 -9.97 6.75
C ALA A 400 -0.55 -9.88 5.36
N LEU A 401 -0.30 -8.67 4.86
CA LEU A 401 0.20 -8.41 3.52
C LEU A 401 1.68 -8.02 3.53
N ALA A 402 2.41 -8.33 2.47
CA ALA A 402 3.86 -8.11 2.39
C ALA A 402 4.29 -6.63 2.54
N ASN A 403 3.40 -5.66 2.26
CA ASN A 403 3.66 -4.23 2.47
C ASN A 403 3.50 -3.80 3.95
N GLY A 404 3.13 -4.70 4.86
CA GLY A 404 2.88 -4.43 6.27
C GLY A 404 1.43 -4.10 6.62
N ASN A 405 0.54 -4.01 5.63
CA ASN A 405 -0.89 -3.83 5.84
C ASN A 405 -1.57 -5.16 6.17
N VAL A 406 -2.85 -5.08 6.52
CA VAL A 406 -3.70 -6.23 6.79
C VAL A 406 -4.98 -6.14 5.97
N LEU A 407 -5.26 -7.16 5.15
CA LEU A 407 -6.57 -7.33 4.54
C LEU A 407 -7.53 -7.89 5.58
N VAL A 408 -8.67 -7.23 5.79
CA VAL A 408 -9.71 -7.63 6.74
C VAL A 408 -11.01 -7.89 6.00
N THR A 409 -11.57 -9.07 6.17
CA THR A 409 -12.89 -9.44 5.66
C THR A 409 -13.93 -9.26 6.76
N HIS A 410 -14.76 -8.23 6.69
CA HIS A 410 -15.98 -8.10 7.51
C HIS A 410 -17.10 -8.94 6.87
N GLY A 411 -17.05 -10.24 7.11
CA GLY A 411 -17.77 -11.21 6.30
C GLY A 411 -19.29 -11.08 6.34
N THR A 412 -19.88 -10.74 7.50
CA THR A 412 -21.34 -10.61 7.64
C THR A 412 -21.92 -9.43 6.88
N LEU A 413 -21.11 -8.43 6.55
CA LEU A 413 -21.50 -7.29 5.73
C LEU A 413 -20.94 -7.37 4.31
N GLY A 414 -20.14 -8.40 4.01
CA GLY A 414 -19.50 -8.56 2.69
C GLY A 414 -18.54 -7.42 2.34
N THR A 415 -17.94 -6.78 3.34
CA THR A 415 -17.02 -5.66 3.18
C THR A 415 -15.58 -6.11 3.42
N LEU A 416 -14.68 -5.67 2.56
CA LEU A 416 -13.26 -5.89 2.66
C LEU A 416 -12.57 -4.56 2.99
N TYR A 417 -11.63 -4.58 3.93
CA TYR A 417 -10.78 -3.44 4.26
C TYR A 417 -9.32 -3.81 4.09
N GLU A 418 -8.49 -2.88 3.67
CA GLU A 418 -7.06 -2.93 3.89
C GLU A 418 -6.69 -1.87 4.91
N VAL A 419 -5.91 -2.27 5.92
CA VAL A 419 -5.58 -1.43 7.08
C VAL A 419 -4.07 -1.37 7.21
N ASN A 420 -3.51 -0.18 7.36
CA ASN A 420 -2.06 0.01 7.57
C ASN A 420 -1.64 -0.26 9.03
N ASP A 421 -0.35 -0.22 9.31
CA ASP A 421 0.23 -0.43 10.64
C ASP A 421 -0.22 0.60 11.69
N ALA A 422 -0.60 1.80 11.25
CA ALA A 422 -1.19 2.85 12.11
C ALA A 422 -2.66 2.60 12.44
N GLY A 423 -3.31 1.58 11.83
CA GLY A 423 -4.71 1.26 12.02
C GLY A 423 -5.66 2.08 11.14
N GLU A 424 -5.15 2.77 10.12
CA GLU A 424 -5.95 3.54 9.18
C GLU A 424 -6.41 2.65 8.03
N VAL A 425 -7.68 2.78 7.63
CA VAL A 425 -8.19 2.12 6.42
C VAL A 425 -7.61 2.83 5.20
N VAL A 426 -6.94 2.08 4.34
CA VAL A 426 -6.33 2.59 3.10
C VAL A 426 -7.05 2.10 1.85
N TRP A 427 -7.91 1.10 1.97
CA TRP A 427 -8.75 0.58 0.89
C TRP A 427 -10.02 -0.04 1.48
N GLU A 428 -11.17 0.17 0.83
CA GLU A 428 -12.45 -0.41 1.22
C GLU A 428 -13.26 -0.83 -0.01
N TYR A 429 -13.72 -2.09 0.00
CA TYR A 429 -14.51 -2.68 -1.07
C TYR A 429 -15.74 -3.37 -0.51
N ILE A 430 -16.92 -3.05 -1.02
CA ILE A 430 -18.18 -3.68 -0.64
C ILE A 430 -18.58 -4.68 -1.71
N GLY A 431 -18.63 -5.97 -1.37
CA GLY A 431 -18.94 -7.05 -2.30
C GLY A 431 -20.28 -6.82 -3.04
N PRO A 432 -20.26 -6.71 -4.36
CA PRO A 432 -21.45 -6.28 -5.13
C PRO A 432 -22.35 -7.44 -5.56
N VAL A 433 -22.23 -8.63 -4.93
CA VAL A 433 -22.94 -9.83 -5.40
C VAL A 433 -23.84 -10.41 -4.31
N GLY A 434 -25.12 -10.58 -4.66
CA GLY A 434 -26.11 -11.21 -3.83
C GLY A 434 -26.71 -12.48 -4.44
N PRO A 435 -27.78 -13.02 -3.84
CA PRO A 435 -28.41 -14.27 -4.29
C PRO A 435 -29.07 -14.18 -5.67
N ASN A 436 -29.33 -12.97 -6.17
CA ASN A 436 -29.98 -12.74 -7.45
C ASN A 436 -29.03 -12.20 -8.53
N GLY A 437 -27.74 -12.10 -8.25
CA GLY A 437 -26.72 -11.53 -9.14
C GLY A 437 -26.11 -10.26 -8.56
N SER A 438 -25.53 -9.42 -9.43
CA SER A 438 -24.87 -8.18 -9.09
C SER A 438 -25.87 -7.12 -8.61
N TYR A 439 -25.43 -6.29 -7.68
CA TYR A 439 -26.17 -5.10 -7.22
C TYR A 439 -25.88 -3.90 -8.12
N THR A 440 -26.82 -2.97 -8.13
CA THR A 440 -26.69 -1.71 -8.87
C THR A 440 -26.15 -0.63 -7.95
N GLN A 441 -25.22 0.17 -8.44
CA GLN A 441 -24.70 1.34 -7.73
C GLN A 441 -25.82 2.29 -7.31
N GLY A 442 -25.67 2.91 -6.14
CA GLY A 442 -26.66 3.80 -5.56
C GLY A 442 -27.80 3.06 -4.82
N GLU A 443 -27.92 1.74 -4.97
CA GLU A 443 -28.86 0.93 -4.21
C GLU A 443 -28.19 0.33 -2.96
N PRO A 444 -28.85 0.35 -1.78
CA PRO A 444 -28.31 -0.25 -0.59
C PRO A 444 -28.28 -1.77 -0.69
N VAL A 445 -27.22 -2.42 -0.19
CA VAL A 445 -27.17 -3.87 -0.09
C VAL A 445 -28.30 -4.37 0.82
N PRO A 446 -29.15 -5.30 0.35
CA PRO A 446 -30.26 -5.80 1.14
C PRO A 446 -29.81 -6.49 2.44
N ALA A 447 -30.64 -6.43 3.47
CA ALA A 447 -30.41 -7.19 4.70
C ALA A 447 -30.36 -8.70 4.41
N GLY A 448 -29.44 -9.38 5.09
CA GLY A 448 -29.34 -10.84 5.04
C GLY A 448 -30.41 -11.56 5.88
N ASN A 449 -30.32 -12.87 5.94
CA ASN A 449 -31.28 -13.71 6.66
C ASN A 449 -31.11 -13.67 8.21
N ARG A 450 -30.07 -13.03 8.72
CA ARG A 450 -29.80 -12.87 10.15
C ARG A 450 -29.67 -11.39 10.48
N VAL A 451 -30.04 -11.02 11.70
CA VAL A 451 -29.86 -9.64 12.19
C VAL A 451 -28.39 -9.26 12.18
N GLY A 452 -28.07 -8.10 11.67
CA GLY A 452 -26.69 -7.61 11.54
C GLY A 452 -25.90 -8.24 10.39
N THR A 453 -26.57 -8.85 9.40
CA THR A 453 -25.94 -9.37 8.18
C THR A 453 -26.54 -8.75 6.93
N THR A 454 -25.77 -8.74 5.84
CA THR A 454 -26.22 -8.34 4.50
C THR A 454 -26.28 -9.55 3.57
N ALA A 455 -26.96 -9.40 2.44
CA ALA A 455 -27.18 -10.49 1.52
C ALA A 455 -25.96 -10.80 0.60
N ASN A 456 -24.88 -10.03 0.71
CA ASN A 456 -23.59 -10.20 0.00
C ASN A 456 -22.49 -10.83 0.87
N ALA A 457 -22.83 -11.53 1.93
CA ALA A 457 -21.88 -12.09 2.90
C ALA A 457 -20.74 -12.89 2.22
N ILE A 458 -19.51 -12.70 2.72
CA ILE A 458 -18.28 -13.34 2.28
C ILE A 458 -17.64 -14.05 3.48
N PHE A 459 -17.13 -15.30 3.33
CA PHE A 459 -16.46 -15.97 4.42
C PHE A 459 -15.10 -15.35 4.72
N LYS A 460 -14.22 -15.39 3.73
CA LYS A 460 -12.91 -14.74 3.71
C LYS A 460 -12.52 -14.31 2.30
N ALA A 461 -11.58 -13.40 2.19
CA ALA A 461 -10.92 -13.00 0.96
C ALA A 461 -9.41 -13.18 1.08
N THR A 462 -8.73 -13.39 -0.04
CA THR A 462 -7.28 -13.56 -0.10
C THR A 462 -6.69 -12.60 -1.12
N HIS A 463 -5.70 -11.83 -0.71
CA HIS A 463 -4.94 -10.95 -1.59
C HIS A 463 -3.69 -11.66 -2.11
N TYR A 464 -3.44 -11.55 -3.39
CA TYR A 464 -2.27 -12.07 -4.08
C TYR A 464 -1.47 -10.90 -4.68
N PRO A 465 -0.16 -10.77 -4.38
CA PRO A 465 0.66 -9.71 -4.95
C PRO A 465 0.74 -9.85 -6.47
N ALA A 466 0.95 -8.75 -7.19
CA ALA A 466 1.05 -8.75 -8.64
C ALA A 466 2.15 -9.69 -9.19
N THR A 467 3.13 -10.04 -8.35
CA THR A 467 4.22 -10.98 -8.66
C THR A 467 3.86 -12.45 -8.45
N TYR A 468 2.63 -12.75 -7.98
CA TYR A 468 2.21 -14.11 -7.73
C TYR A 468 2.33 -14.98 -9.00
N PRO A 469 2.82 -16.23 -8.92
CA PRO A 469 3.12 -17.04 -10.12
C PRO A 469 1.94 -17.22 -11.07
N ALA A 470 0.71 -17.30 -10.56
CA ALA A 470 -0.49 -17.44 -11.38
C ALA A 470 -0.67 -16.29 -12.39
N PHE A 471 -0.10 -15.12 -12.13
CA PHE A 471 -0.24 -13.94 -12.98
C PHE A 471 0.83 -13.79 -14.03
N GLN A 472 1.93 -14.54 -13.91
CA GLN A 472 2.99 -14.51 -14.90
C GLN A 472 2.48 -14.96 -16.27
N PHE A 473 2.80 -14.19 -17.29
CA PHE A 473 2.41 -14.45 -18.69
C PHE A 473 0.91 -14.36 -18.99
N ARG A 474 0.11 -13.78 -18.10
CA ARG A 474 -1.31 -13.46 -18.36
C ARG A 474 -1.49 -11.96 -18.51
N ALA A 475 -2.21 -11.56 -19.55
CA ALA A 475 -2.72 -10.19 -19.62
C ALA A 475 -3.91 -10.08 -18.65
N LEU A 476 -3.72 -9.34 -17.58
CA LEU A 476 -4.73 -9.13 -16.54
C LEU A 476 -5.18 -7.67 -16.65
N SER A 477 -6.09 -7.38 -17.57
CA SER A 477 -6.77 -6.09 -17.62
C SER A 477 -8.11 -6.23 -16.90
N GLY A 478 -8.35 -5.39 -15.90
CA GLY A 478 -9.69 -5.23 -15.37
C GLY A 478 -10.40 -4.18 -16.22
N ASP A 479 -11.26 -4.63 -17.13
CA ASP A 479 -11.96 -3.74 -18.07
C ASP A 479 -13.37 -3.43 -17.60
N ASP A 480 -13.95 -4.23 -16.70
CA ASP A 480 -15.32 -4.12 -16.21
C ASP A 480 -15.39 -4.18 -14.69
N TYR A 481 -16.52 -3.78 -14.14
CA TYR A 481 -16.85 -3.95 -12.73
C TYR A 481 -17.84 -5.12 -12.56
N ILE A 482 -17.98 -5.63 -11.34
CA ILE A 482 -18.96 -6.69 -11.02
C ILE A 482 -20.34 -6.08 -10.80
N GLU A 483 -20.41 -4.90 -10.20
CA GLU A 483 -21.63 -4.14 -9.99
C GLU A 483 -22.20 -3.62 -11.32
N THR A 484 -23.47 -3.27 -11.29
CA THR A 484 -24.15 -2.65 -12.42
C THR A 484 -24.52 -1.20 -12.12
N TRP A 485 -24.74 -0.42 -13.13
CA TRP A 485 -25.15 0.98 -13.02
C TRP A 485 -26.48 1.21 -13.72
N VAL A 486 -27.17 2.26 -13.31
CA VAL A 486 -28.27 2.81 -14.12
C VAL A 486 -27.61 3.71 -15.17
N ASP A 487 -27.59 3.26 -16.40
CA ASP A 487 -27.06 4.00 -17.53
C ASP A 487 -27.87 5.30 -17.74
N ALA A 488 -27.27 6.45 -17.42
CA ALA A 488 -27.88 7.77 -17.56
C ALA A 488 -27.79 8.30 -19.01
N CYS A 489 -26.85 7.77 -19.80
CA CYS A 489 -26.59 8.17 -21.17
C CYS A 489 -26.64 7.00 -22.17
N PRO A 490 -27.78 6.29 -22.32
CA PRO A 490 -27.86 5.02 -23.04
C PRO A 490 -27.56 5.12 -24.55
N ASP A 491 -27.37 6.32 -25.06
CA ASP A 491 -27.03 6.59 -26.47
C ASP A 491 -25.51 6.85 -26.65
N GLU A 492 -24.71 6.80 -25.58
CA GLU A 492 -23.24 7.00 -25.57
C GLU A 492 -22.50 5.67 -25.38
N GLU A 493 -21.38 5.50 -26.09
CA GLU A 493 -20.49 4.36 -25.89
C GLU A 493 -19.38 4.75 -24.89
N ALA A 494 -19.71 4.79 -23.58
CA ALA A 494 -18.85 5.25 -22.52
C ALA A 494 -17.88 4.17 -21.94
N ILE A 495 -17.87 2.95 -22.45
CA ILE A 495 -17.24 1.71 -21.92
C ILE A 495 -15.80 1.89 -21.36
N HIS A 496 -15.02 2.86 -21.87
CA HIS A 496 -13.65 3.09 -21.43
C HIS A 496 -13.46 4.43 -20.70
N TRP A 497 -14.51 5.23 -20.64
CA TRP A 497 -14.50 6.63 -20.22
C TRP A 497 -15.59 6.96 -19.20
N ASP A 498 -16.09 5.95 -18.53
CA ASP A 498 -17.12 6.02 -17.49
C ASP A 498 -16.55 5.45 -16.19
N SER A 499 -15.73 6.26 -15.53
CA SER A 499 -15.08 5.87 -14.27
C SER A 499 -16.00 6.00 -13.06
N ASN A 500 -17.05 6.81 -13.20
CA ASN A 500 -18.06 6.98 -12.17
C ASN A 500 -19.23 5.97 -12.33
N GLY A 501 -19.33 5.32 -13.49
CA GLY A 501 -20.28 4.24 -13.77
C GLY A 501 -21.71 4.70 -13.95
N ASP A 502 -21.96 5.90 -14.43
CA ASP A 502 -23.31 6.40 -14.70
C ASP A 502 -23.76 6.20 -16.16
N GLY A 503 -22.91 5.58 -16.99
CA GLY A 503 -23.16 5.30 -18.39
C GLY A 503 -22.86 6.49 -19.30
N CYS A 504 -22.37 7.59 -18.77
CA CYS A 504 -21.94 8.76 -19.51
C CYS A 504 -20.41 8.77 -19.66
N ILE A 505 -19.94 9.44 -20.70
CA ILE A 505 -18.52 9.73 -20.82
C ILE A 505 -18.16 10.77 -19.76
N ASP A 506 -17.15 10.47 -18.92
CA ASP A 506 -16.69 11.36 -17.86
C ASP A 506 -16.00 12.62 -18.40
N ASP A 507 -15.98 13.62 -17.57
CA ASP A 507 -15.19 14.84 -17.59
C ASP A 507 -14.46 14.88 -16.23
N THR A 508 -13.23 14.31 -16.19
CA THR A 508 -12.56 13.95 -14.93
C THR A 508 -12.17 15.17 -14.10
N ASP A 509 -11.82 16.30 -14.73
CA ASP A 509 -11.42 17.52 -14.04
C ASP A 509 -12.51 18.60 -14.03
N GLY A 510 -13.60 18.39 -14.80
CA GLY A 510 -14.77 19.27 -14.80
C GLY A 510 -14.62 20.54 -15.61
N ASP A 511 -13.72 20.56 -16.59
CA ASP A 511 -13.42 21.74 -17.41
C ASP A 511 -14.40 21.90 -18.62
N GLY A 512 -15.19 20.86 -18.91
CA GLY A 512 -16.17 20.81 -19.99
C GLY A 512 -15.68 20.09 -21.24
N VAL A 513 -14.49 19.50 -21.22
CA VAL A 513 -13.96 18.59 -22.24
C VAL A 513 -14.07 17.18 -21.70
N LEU A 514 -14.72 16.28 -22.46
CA LEU A 514 -14.89 14.89 -22.03
C LEU A 514 -13.57 14.12 -22.17
N ASP A 515 -13.28 13.19 -21.25
CA ASP A 515 -12.03 12.41 -21.14
C ASP A 515 -11.43 11.89 -22.48
N PRO A 516 -12.23 11.39 -23.45
CA PRO A 516 -11.68 10.93 -24.73
C PRO A 516 -11.11 12.04 -25.61
N PHE A 517 -11.43 13.30 -25.33
CA PHE A 517 -11.06 14.48 -26.10
C PHE A 517 -10.19 15.44 -25.30
N ASP A 518 -9.99 15.13 -24.04
CA ASP A 518 -9.24 15.88 -23.06
C ASP A 518 -7.73 15.66 -23.30
N LEU A 519 -7.02 16.76 -23.46
CA LEU A 519 -5.56 16.77 -23.65
C LEU A 519 -4.85 16.70 -22.30
N CYS A 520 -5.48 17.25 -21.26
CA CYS A 520 -4.95 17.35 -19.90
C CYS A 520 -5.88 16.73 -18.87
N MET A 521 -6.12 15.45 -18.88
CA MET A 521 -7.08 14.69 -18.09
C MET A 521 -7.24 15.09 -16.60
N PHE A 522 -6.38 15.88 -16.02
CA PHE A 522 -6.40 16.30 -14.62
C PHE A 522 -6.24 17.82 -14.43
N GLY A 523 -6.37 18.59 -15.51
CA GLY A 523 -6.22 20.04 -15.47
C GLY A 523 -6.77 20.66 -16.73
N SER A 524 -7.36 21.83 -16.60
CA SER A 524 -8.18 22.46 -17.63
C SER A 524 -7.50 22.68 -18.99
N ASP A 525 -8.11 22.18 -20.04
CA ASP A 525 -7.76 22.43 -21.45
C ASP A 525 -8.02 23.86 -21.91
N THR A 526 -8.68 24.67 -21.08
CA THR A 526 -9.15 26.01 -21.48
C THR A 526 -8.12 27.10 -21.30
N VAL A 527 -7.01 26.82 -20.68
CA VAL A 527 -5.90 27.77 -20.45
C VAL A 527 -4.68 27.28 -21.21
N ASP A 528 -4.27 28.02 -22.23
CA ASP A 528 -3.12 27.84 -23.08
C ASP A 528 -2.56 29.25 -23.34
N VAL A 529 -1.64 29.68 -22.45
CA VAL A 529 -1.20 31.08 -22.37
C VAL A 529 -0.23 31.41 -23.49
N ASP A 530 0.62 30.46 -23.91
CA ASP A 530 1.58 30.67 -24.99
C ASP A 530 1.04 30.27 -26.37
N ASN A 531 -0.14 29.65 -26.42
CA ASN A 531 -0.85 29.23 -27.63
C ASN A 531 -0.08 28.22 -28.50
N ASP A 532 0.69 27.34 -27.88
CA ASP A 532 1.41 26.28 -28.58
C ASP A 532 0.52 25.06 -28.88
N GLY A 533 -0.64 24.95 -28.23
CA GLY A 533 -1.65 23.89 -28.38
C GLY A 533 -1.54 22.80 -27.34
N VAL A 534 -0.72 22.97 -26.31
CA VAL A 534 -0.69 22.18 -25.08
C VAL A 534 -1.26 23.06 -23.96
N PRO A 535 -2.31 22.64 -23.26
CA PRO A 535 -2.84 23.41 -22.14
C PRO A 535 -1.83 23.56 -20.99
N ASP A 536 -1.80 24.73 -20.35
CA ASP A 536 -0.86 25.05 -19.24
C ASP A 536 -0.84 24.01 -18.14
N ALA A 537 -1.96 23.30 -17.91
CA ALA A 537 -2.09 22.32 -16.83
C ALA A 537 -1.26 21.04 -17.05
N CYS A 538 -0.87 20.75 -18.28
CA CYS A 538 -0.03 19.63 -18.67
C CYS A 538 1.10 20.01 -19.61
N ASP A 539 1.43 21.30 -19.65
CA ASP A 539 2.58 21.81 -20.35
C ASP A 539 3.76 21.96 -19.38
N ASP A 540 4.86 21.29 -19.74
CA ASP A 540 6.12 21.35 -19.00
C ASP A 540 6.96 22.58 -19.38
N PHE A 541 6.55 23.37 -20.43
CA PHE A 541 7.31 24.49 -20.94
C PHE A 541 6.40 25.63 -21.42
N ILE A 542 5.94 26.46 -20.49
CA ILE A 542 5.09 27.61 -20.80
C ILE A 542 5.96 28.83 -21.06
N ASP A 543 5.91 29.36 -22.29
CA ASP A 543 6.69 30.50 -22.78
C ASP A 543 5.76 31.50 -23.50
N SER A 544 5.22 32.45 -22.74
CA SER A 544 4.12 33.32 -23.21
C SER A 544 4.49 34.30 -24.33
N ASP A 545 5.75 34.70 -24.45
CA ASP A 545 6.23 35.63 -25.48
C ASP A 545 7.04 34.99 -26.59
N GLY A 546 7.42 33.70 -26.40
CA GLY A 546 8.08 32.90 -27.42
C GLY A 546 9.56 33.18 -27.57
N ASP A 547 10.22 33.67 -26.53
CA ASP A 547 11.64 34.01 -26.55
C ASP A 547 12.56 32.81 -26.25
N GLY A 548 12.00 31.71 -25.74
CA GLY A 548 12.69 30.47 -25.40
C GLY A 548 13.06 30.35 -23.93
N VAL A 549 12.56 31.22 -23.07
CA VAL A 549 12.67 31.17 -21.61
C VAL A 549 11.29 30.88 -21.02
N GLU A 550 11.21 29.92 -20.10
CA GLU A 550 9.94 29.62 -19.42
C GLU A 550 9.46 30.79 -18.55
N ASN A 551 8.15 31.04 -18.51
CA ASN A 551 7.56 32.14 -17.71
C ASN A 551 8.08 32.24 -16.28
N HIS A 552 8.45 31.13 -15.65
CA HIS A 552 8.92 31.13 -14.25
C HIS A 552 10.43 31.46 -14.13
N GLU A 553 11.18 31.39 -15.21
CA GLU A 553 12.60 31.78 -15.33
C GLU A 553 12.77 33.10 -16.09
N ASP A 554 11.70 33.58 -16.75
CA ASP A 554 11.63 34.80 -17.54
C ASP A 554 11.86 36.04 -16.65
N LEU A 555 12.82 36.85 -17.03
CA LEU A 555 13.18 38.09 -16.35
C LEU A 555 12.33 39.26 -16.82
N CYS A 556 11.78 39.17 -18.03
CA CYS A 556 11.07 40.24 -18.69
C CYS A 556 9.78 39.79 -19.36
N GLU A 557 8.74 39.41 -18.55
CA GLU A 557 7.44 38.91 -19.05
C GLU A 557 6.93 39.76 -20.25
N GLY A 558 7.01 39.18 -21.47
CA GLY A 558 6.49 39.78 -22.70
C GLY A 558 7.52 40.46 -23.59
N ALA A 559 8.82 40.27 -23.35
CA ALA A 559 9.89 40.75 -24.21
C ALA A 559 11.10 39.81 -24.13
N ASP A 560 11.77 39.60 -25.23
CA ASP A 560 12.90 38.68 -25.45
C ASP A 560 14.07 38.95 -24.48
N ASP A 561 14.29 38.03 -23.52
CA ASP A 561 15.35 38.06 -22.49
C ASP A 561 16.77 38.07 -23.09
N SER A 562 16.91 37.67 -24.33
CA SER A 562 18.20 37.67 -25.04
C SER A 562 18.64 39.05 -25.56
N LEU A 563 17.75 40.03 -25.50
CA LEU A 563 18.01 41.41 -25.91
C LEU A 563 18.40 42.21 -24.67
N ASP A 564 19.68 42.38 -24.46
CA ASP A 564 20.31 43.16 -23.38
C ASP A 564 21.46 43.96 -24.02
N GLU A 565 21.15 45.18 -24.49
CA GLU A 565 22.04 46.01 -25.32
C GLU A 565 23.19 46.60 -24.49
N ASP A 566 22.99 46.88 -23.23
CA ASP A 566 24.01 47.43 -22.33
C ASP A 566 24.68 46.40 -21.45
N THR A 567 24.20 45.14 -21.47
CA THR A 567 24.76 43.97 -20.76
C THR A 567 24.79 44.11 -19.25
N ASP A 568 23.81 44.79 -18.66
CA ASP A 568 23.71 44.97 -17.23
C ASP A 568 22.95 43.81 -16.55
N GLY A 569 22.31 42.95 -17.34
CA GLY A 569 21.57 41.75 -16.91
C GLY A 569 20.08 41.97 -16.73
N VAL A 570 19.56 43.10 -17.18
CA VAL A 570 18.13 43.41 -17.33
C VAL A 570 17.82 43.46 -18.81
N PRO A 571 16.91 42.61 -19.34
CA PRO A 571 16.57 42.68 -20.77
C PRO A 571 15.97 44.04 -21.16
N ASP A 572 16.29 44.50 -22.36
CA ASP A 572 15.88 45.80 -22.92
C ASP A 572 14.35 46.09 -22.81
N GLY A 573 13.56 45.00 -22.88
CA GLY A 573 12.08 45.12 -22.81
C GLY A 573 11.52 45.56 -21.48
N CYS A 574 12.25 45.37 -20.40
CA CYS A 574 11.89 45.78 -19.05
C CYS A 574 12.97 46.61 -18.35
N ASP A 575 13.96 47.05 -19.10
CA ASP A 575 14.94 47.97 -18.60
C ASP A 575 14.43 49.43 -18.73
N GLU A 576 14.47 50.20 -17.63
CA GLU A 576 14.12 51.63 -17.60
C GLU A 576 15.28 52.51 -18.08
N LEU A 577 16.51 52.00 -18.19
CA LEU A 577 17.71 52.78 -18.53
C LEU A 577 18.70 51.93 -19.32
N ILE A 578 18.53 51.85 -20.61
CA ILE A 578 19.49 51.21 -21.52
C ILE A 578 20.67 52.15 -21.72
N ASP A 579 21.81 51.90 -21.11
CA ASP A 579 23.00 52.74 -21.03
C ASP A 579 24.24 51.89 -21.34
N SER A 580 24.59 51.77 -22.63
CA SER A 580 25.62 50.86 -23.11
C SER A 580 27.05 51.17 -22.67
N ASP A 581 27.36 52.38 -22.25
CA ASP A 581 28.69 52.76 -21.78
C ASP A 581 28.74 53.09 -20.27
N ASN A 582 27.57 53.04 -19.62
CA ASN A 582 27.42 53.16 -18.16
C ASN A 582 27.82 54.54 -17.61
N ASP A 583 27.54 55.59 -18.40
CA ASP A 583 27.81 56.99 -18.01
C ASP A 583 26.66 57.68 -17.29
N GLY A 584 25.48 57.01 -17.26
CA GLY A 584 24.27 57.50 -16.63
C GLY A 584 23.34 58.28 -17.56
N VAL A 585 23.58 58.26 -18.87
CA VAL A 585 22.74 58.84 -19.92
C VAL A 585 22.20 57.68 -20.78
N GLU A 586 20.90 57.63 -20.92
CA GLU A 586 20.20 56.64 -21.75
C GLU A 586 20.68 56.70 -23.22
N ASN A 587 20.90 55.57 -23.89
CA ASN A 587 21.40 55.46 -25.26
C ASN A 587 20.69 56.41 -26.26
N ASP A 588 19.37 56.62 -26.14
CA ASP A 588 18.60 57.51 -26.99
C ASP A 588 18.93 59.00 -26.75
N ASN A 589 19.47 59.35 -25.59
CA ASN A 589 19.81 60.71 -25.20
C ASN A 589 21.33 60.95 -25.14
N ASP A 590 22.11 59.89 -25.30
CA ASP A 590 23.57 59.90 -25.30
C ASP A 590 24.11 60.72 -26.48
N THR A 591 24.94 61.66 -26.14
CA THR A 591 25.56 62.59 -27.10
C THR A 591 26.88 62.06 -27.64
N CYS A 592 27.53 61.21 -26.82
CA CYS A 592 28.85 60.65 -27.10
C CYS A 592 28.92 59.13 -26.91
N PRO A 593 28.23 58.33 -27.74
CA PRO A 593 28.13 56.91 -27.56
C PRO A 593 29.47 56.20 -27.33
N GLY A 594 29.60 55.55 -26.17
CA GLY A 594 30.80 54.80 -25.78
C GLY A 594 31.82 55.63 -24.99
N GLN A 595 31.46 56.85 -24.55
CA GLN A 595 32.27 57.73 -23.72
C GLN A 595 31.35 58.52 -22.77
N ASP A 596 31.86 58.91 -21.63
CA ASP A 596 31.11 59.59 -20.55
C ASP A 596 30.73 61.02 -20.96
N ASP A 597 29.40 61.25 -21.15
CA ASP A 597 28.81 62.56 -21.48
C ASP A 597 28.97 63.61 -20.35
N GLY A 598 29.31 63.22 -19.15
CA GLY A 598 29.54 64.09 -18.01
C GLY A 598 30.93 64.73 -17.99
N ILE A 599 31.84 64.37 -18.88
CA ILE A 599 33.18 64.90 -18.98
C ILE A 599 33.23 65.90 -20.15
N ASP A 600 33.12 67.19 -19.84
CA ASP A 600 33.22 68.37 -20.73
C ASP A 600 34.13 69.37 -20.06
N VAL A 601 35.43 69.31 -20.36
CA VAL A 601 36.49 70.05 -19.64
C VAL A 601 36.55 71.50 -20.06
N ASP A 602 36.25 71.82 -21.33
CA ASP A 602 36.27 73.19 -21.83
C ASP A 602 34.93 73.88 -21.77
N GLY A 603 33.82 73.14 -21.47
CA GLY A 603 32.50 73.64 -21.20
C GLY A 603 31.76 74.18 -22.46
N ASP A 604 32.06 73.59 -23.63
CA ASP A 604 31.45 73.97 -24.90
C ASP A 604 30.15 73.17 -25.19
N ASN A 605 29.77 72.24 -24.33
CA ASN A 605 28.65 71.30 -24.41
C ASN A 605 28.83 70.16 -25.43
N ILE A 606 30.05 69.84 -25.79
CA ILE A 606 30.38 68.60 -26.46
C ILE A 606 31.26 67.78 -25.50
N PRO A 607 30.88 66.57 -25.10
CA PRO A 607 31.66 65.76 -24.18
C PRO A 607 33.06 65.48 -24.75
N ASP A 608 34.08 65.48 -23.90
CA ASP A 608 35.50 65.32 -24.28
C ASP A 608 35.76 64.05 -25.13
N GLY A 609 34.96 62.97 -24.91
CA GLY A 609 35.07 61.74 -25.62
C GLY A 609 34.74 61.84 -27.14
N CYS A 610 33.92 62.83 -27.52
CA CYS A 610 33.43 63.10 -28.84
C CYS A 610 33.89 64.49 -29.38
N ASP A 611 34.64 65.21 -28.61
CA ASP A 611 35.17 66.50 -29.01
C ASP A 611 36.58 66.39 -29.65
N ASP A 612 36.64 66.79 -30.91
CA ASP A 612 37.90 66.86 -31.66
C ASP A 612 38.77 68.06 -31.25
N LEU A 613 38.22 68.98 -30.46
CA LEU A 613 38.91 70.26 -30.16
C LEU A 613 38.72 70.68 -28.68
N ILE A 614 39.24 69.91 -27.74
CA ILE A 614 39.25 70.27 -26.34
C ILE A 614 40.24 71.41 -26.13
N ASP A 615 39.74 72.56 -25.65
CA ASP A 615 40.51 73.79 -25.37
C ASP A 615 40.14 74.36 -23.99
N SER A 616 40.78 73.75 -22.95
CA SER A 616 40.40 73.93 -21.56
C SER A 616 40.47 75.36 -21.00
N ASP A 617 41.26 76.34 -21.65
CA ASP A 617 41.41 77.72 -21.24
C ASP A 617 40.84 78.71 -22.22
N GLY A 618 40.38 78.27 -23.40
CA GLY A 618 39.69 79.05 -24.38
C GLY A 618 40.57 80.05 -25.14
N ASP A 619 41.87 79.73 -25.30
CA ASP A 619 42.81 80.59 -25.98
C ASP A 619 42.90 80.38 -27.50
N GLY A 620 42.23 79.30 -27.97
CA GLY A 620 42.18 78.95 -29.38
C GLY A 620 43.26 77.98 -29.80
N VAL A 621 44.03 77.33 -28.87
CA VAL A 621 44.97 76.28 -29.06
C VAL A 621 44.44 75.02 -28.35
N PRO A 622 44.20 73.96 -29.07
CA PRO A 622 43.71 72.71 -28.41
C PRO A 622 44.69 72.22 -27.37
N ASP A 623 44.18 71.63 -26.25
CA ASP A 623 44.97 71.05 -25.15
C ASP A 623 46.08 70.12 -25.62
N SER A 624 45.89 69.40 -26.75
CA SER A 624 46.89 68.53 -27.33
C SER A 624 48.07 69.24 -27.99
N GLU A 625 47.89 70.50 -28.37
CA GLU A 625 48.90 71.38 -28.97
C GLU A 625 49.30 72.55 -28.05
N ASP A 626 48.56 72.76 -26.96
CA ASP A 626 48.78 73.77 -25.96
C ASP A 626 50.09 73.53 -25.18
N ARG A 627 50.92 74.62 -25.12
CA ARG A 627 52.20 74.60 -24.44
C ARG A 627 52.09 75.07 -22.99
N CYS A 628 51.00 75.79 -22.69
CA CYS A 628 50.77 76.30 -21.41
C CYS A 628 49.34 76.08 -20.90
N VAL A 629 48.96 74.82 -20.77
CA VAL A 629 47.65 74.30 -20.42
C VAL A 629 47.08 75.10 -19.21
N GLY A 630 46.03 75.92 -19.46
CA GLY A 630 45.36 76.78 -18.46
C GLY A 630 45.85 78.23 -18.45
N ALA A 631 46.58 78.71 -19.52
CA ALA A 631 46.96 80.11 -19.73
C ALA A 631 47.30 80.42 -21.20
N ASP A 632 46.77 81.46 -21.76
CA ASP A 632 46.83 81.93 -23.11
C ASP A 632 48.23 81.91 -23.74
N ASP A 633 48.46 80.92 -24.68
CA ASP A 633 49.71 80.69 -25.41
C ASP A 633 50.12 81.89 -26.32
N THR A 634 49.25 82.79 -26.56
CA THR A 634 49.51 83.95 -27.42
C THR A 634 50.19 85.07 -26.67
N MET A 635 50.31 85.01 -25.36
CA MET A 635 50.95 86.00 -24.50
C MET A 635 52.36 85.61 -24.12
N ASP A 636 53.38 86.11 -24.89
CA ASP A 636 54.82 85.98 -24.65
C ASP A 636 55.46 87.33 -24.76
N ILE A 637 55.57 88.04 -23.61
CA ILE A 637 55.97 89.42 -23.52
C ILE A 637 57.48 89.64 -23.71
N ASP A 638 58.29 88.65 -23.37
CA ASP A 638 59.73 88.74 -23.59
C ASP A 638 60.24 88.06 -24.82
N ASN A 639 59.34 87.41 -25.58
CA ASN A 639 59.58 86.77 -26.86
C ASN A 639 60.66 85.64 -26.86
N ASP A 640 60.71 84.90 -25.73
CA ASP A 640 61.67 83.82 -25.66
C ASP A 640 61.12 82.45 -26.22
N GLY A 641 59.83 82.42 -26.53
CA GLY A 641 59.14 81.28 -27.14
C GLY A 641 58.43 80.43 -26.11
N VAL A 642 58.29 80.84 -24.87
CA VAL A 642 57.49 80.23 -23.79
C VAL A 642 56.38 81.25 -23.41
N PRO A 643 55.11 80.89 -23.42
CA PRO A 643 54.02 81.79 -23.06
C PRO A 643 54.17 82.23 -21.59
N ASP A 644 53.80 83.55 -21.33
CA ASP A 644 53.96 84.19 -20.01
C ASP A 644 53.29 83.40 -18.88
N GLY A 645 52.20 82.63 -19.17
CA GLY A 645 51.48 81.83 -18.18
C GLY A 645 52.23 80.65 -17.61
N CYS A 646 53.23 80.13 -18.35
CA CYS A 646 54.09 79.03 -17.96
C CYS A 646 55.58 79.42 -17.94
N ASP A 647 55.90 80.68 -18.11
CA ASP A 647 57.26 81.18 -18.02
C ASP A 647 57.57 81.77 -16.65
N ASP A 648 58.44 81.09 -15.93
CA ASP A 648 58.91 81.58 -14.61
C ASP A 648 59.77 82.85 -14.68
N ARG A 649 59.97 83.45 -15.93
CA ARG A 649 60.88 84.53 -16.15
C ARG A 649 60.26 85.76 -16.83
N SER A 650 58.98 85.83 -16.94
CA SER A 650 58.23 86.86 -17.71
C SER A 650 58.41 88.30 -17.31
N ASN A 651 59.22 88.55 -16.29
CA ASN A 651 59.63 89.91 -15.98
C ASN A 651 61.02 89.94 -15.31
N GLY A 652 62.00 90.43 -16.01
CA GLY A 652 63.32 90.65 -15.47
C GLY A 652 63.31 91.52 -14.23
N ASP A 653 63.48 90.85 -13.12
CA ASP A 653 64.21 91.45 -12.00
C ASP A 653 64.61 90.37 -10.96
N GLN A 654 65.89 90.46 -10.69
CA GLN A 654 66.54 89.68 -9.68
C GLN A 654 66.07 90.03 -8.27
N HIS A 655 65.80 89.06 -7.39
CA HIS A 655 66.46 89.02 -6.11
C HIS A 655 66.04 87.77 -5.29
N ASN A 656 67.03 86.89 -5.16
CA ASN A 656 67.69 86.40 -3.94
C ASN A 656 66.89 85.72 -2.84
N MET A 657 67.23 84.49 -2.72
CA MET A 657 67.53 83.71 -1.53
C MET A 657 66.74 83.96 -0.24
N THR A 658 66.18 82.96 0.35
CA THR A 658 66.82 82.17 1.38
C THR A 658 65.93 80.95 1.76
N ALA A 659 66.64 79.89 1.99
CA ALA A 659 66.12 78.65 2.62
C ALA A 659 65.68 79.01 4.04
N ASP A 660 64.67 78.34 4.52
CA ASP A 660 64.76 77.70 5.84
C ASP A 660 63.74 76.53 5.98
N ASN A 661 64.25 75.50 6.49
CA ASN A 661 63.61 74.34 7.07
C ASN A 661 62.51 74.72 8.11
N GLU A 662 61.48 73.97 8.23
CA GLU A 662 61.24 73.21 9.46
C GLU A 662 60.07 72.26 9.31
N THR A 663 60.31 71.13 9.82
CA THR A 663 59.55 69.90 10.12
C THR A 663 58.29 70.12 10.91
N SER A 664 57.32 69.30 10.69
CA SER A 664 56.69 68.36 11.67
C SER A 664 55.50 67.64 11.03
N ASP A 665 55.67 66.41 10.88
CA ASP A 665 55.04 65.32 11.66
C ASP A 665 53.47 65.43 11.69
N ASP A 666 52.85 64.52 11.01
CA ASP A 666 52.06 63.43 11.61
C ASP A 666 51.47 62.53 10.48
N GLY A 667 51.89 61.29 10.60
CA GLY A 667 51.58 60.23 9.70
C GLY A 667 50.11 59.76 9.71
N TYR A 668 49.73 59.31 8.59
CA TYR A 668 48.93 58.09 8.46
C TYR A 668 49.23 57.49 7.08
N GLU A 669 49.91 56.34 7.14
CA GLU A 669 50.04 55.39 6.05
C GLU A 669 48.66 54.81 5.72
N MET A 670 48.22 54.85 4.51
CA MET A 670 47.14 53.97 3.99
C MET A 670 47.77 52.98 3.02
N ILE A 671 47.79 51.76 3.50
CA ILE A 671 48.18 50.59 2.75
C ILE A 671 46.95 50.15 1.94
N TRP A 672 47.12 50.07 0.63
CA TRP A 672 46.18 49.38 -0.22
C TRP A 672 46.56 47.89 -0.31
N ASP A 673 45.74 47.01 0.28
CA ASP A 673 45.85 45.59 0.04
C ASP A 673 44.56 45.07 -0.61
N ASN A 674 44.80 44.32 -1.66
CA ASN A 674 43.87 43.60 -2.53
C ASN A 674 42.79 42.84 -1.79
N CYS A 675 41.52 43.09 -2.07
CA CYS A 675 40.42 42.17 -1.80
C CYS A 675 39.86 41.59 -3.09
N LYS A 676 40.19 40.33 -3.34
CA LYS A 676 39.43 39.47 -4.29
C LYS A 676 38.19 39.00 -3.59
N TRP A 677 37.04 39.17 -4.21
CA TRP A 677 35.79 38.55 -3.81
C TRP A 677 35.69 37.15 -4.42
N SER A 678 35.50 36.13 -3.59
CA SER A 678 34.98 34.82 -3.99
C SER A 678 33.66 34.60 -3.24
N VAL A 679 32.59 34.42 -3.99
CA VAL A 679 31.27 34.07 -3.46
C VAL A 679 31.25 32.56 -3.21
N THR A 680 31.00 32.17 -1.96
CA THR A 680 30.62 30.79 -1.63
C THR A 680 29.38 30.89 -0.75
N ILE A 681 28.31 30.28 -1.24
CA ILE A 681 27.04 30.13 -0.53
C ILE A 681 27.24 29.12 0.59
N SER A 682 26.89 29.47 1.82
CA SER A 682 26.71 28.51 2.90
C SER A 682 25.49 28.85 3.75
N GLU A 683 24.71 27.80 3.90
CA GLU A 683 23.56 27.52 4.73
C GLU A 683 23.43 28.33 6.03
N TYR A 684 22.20 28.78 6.29
CA TYR A 684 21.78 29.20 7.63
C TYR A 684 21.00 28.05 8.29
N GLN A 685 21.59 27.42 9.30
CA GLN A 685 20.87 26.70 10.33
C GLN A 685 20.61 27.66 11.49
N CYS A 686 19.34 27.86 11.83
CA CYS A 686 18.96 28.44 13.11
C CYS A 686 18.57 27.36 14.09
N TRP A 687 19.29 27.25 15.17
CA TRP A 687 18.89 26.55 16.39
C TRP A 687 18.01 27.50 17.22
N MET A 688 16.89 27.00 17.70
CA MET A 688 16.26 27.54 18.90
C MET A 688 16.19 26.43 19.94
N ASP A 689 16.90 26.64 21.01
CA ASP A 689 16.78 25.91 22.25
C ASP A 689 15.64 26.46 23.11
N ASP A 690 14.96 25.53 23.75
CA ASP A 690 14.26 25.50 25.02
C ASP A 690 13.55 26.77 25.57
N TRP A 691 12.32 26.54 26.02
CA TRP A 691 11.86 26.69 27.41
C TRP A 691 10.40 26.25 27.61
N ASP A 692 10.24 25.26 28.57
CA ASP A 692 9.08 24.75 29.34
C ASP A 692 8.00 23.94 28.66
#